data_5eac715634322996420a7a5f270cd890
#
_entry.id   5eac715634322996420a7a5f270cd890
#
_cell.length_a   1.000
_cell.length_b   1.000
_cell.length_c   1.000
_cell.angle_alpha   90.00
_cell.angle_beta   90.00
_cell.angle_gamma   90.00
#
_symmetry.space_group_name_H-M   'P 1'
#
loop_
_entity.id
_entity.type
_entity.pdbx_description
1 polymer ?
#
loop_
_entity_poly.entity_id
_entity_poly.type
_entity_poly.pdbx_seq_one_letter_code
_entity_poly.pdbx_strand_id
1 'polypeptide(L)'
;MEFQFALILQESENLGWLLSSFEIKKEDGREFFQISEYLTPETNKKYMAAHEKKIISLLSHCEESSLFKKFERQRHKKDTLKDFIFKIKERDKKLPIKEQKFDGLIRPYIEKQLAEAFFLAKEHNVPIYNKVRGANFYPEDKIAICDQDPDVTFNFNRTPQGLERSVTVLIGSTELKLFRQPFIILSNSPSVIKIGQIFYSFPDIDASKLKVYFTVEKPTTSLSYLQQTFDGFVLNSIRNHKVTVRGFELKDECLRPSISAAVGRDLQGVANVEFCLQYRSWKVRNFAEPREYEVDYQNVGGNPKYTRLLRNREFEQKFQKDIEQAGLVESNGLWYTQNTEGDSYFNVLQWIQTHKQLFDSYDVELFDESDQKIQNLQAKLEMEVVSDSIDWFDVHAVVTFGEYKIPFKKLRKNILNEDPVVQLPNNQIGIIPTEWFAKYKELFLFSTKNGNPDYFSVKLVHYKTIQRLPVKLSDAMKTRLMHIETNGLRDNEVPKEIKAKLRPYQVEGYRWLCFLHANNFGGCLADDMGLGKTLQTISLIQKVLNIQKESGQHKTSLIVSPASIVYNWYNEFEKFAPGIKVFKYIGNERNRSFSYFDEYDVILTTYGLLRNDITSFENYDFYYIVLDESQMIKNPGSKIYNSVLKLKSDRKLLLTGTPIENTLTDLWTQLNFVNRDMLGSLKFFKEYFVKGIERHDENVISQLKRIIKPFIFRREKQEVAKDLPPLTEQVRYCKMSEVQEKLYETEKSKVRNMILDSIEHDMFQKSTINVLQALMHLRQLANHPHLVEGMHGSSGKFDEVLRMLPNIIHHHKVLIFSSFVRHLDLFKEHFKKEGWKYAYLVGSTSNREEVIKNFQEDDDCKLFLISIKAGGVGLNLTQADYVFILDPWWNPAVENQAVSRAHRIGQTNNVTVYRFISENTIEEKIQKLQQRKSMLVSNFVPDEQTIPFTQEEISFLVE
;
A
#
# COMPACT_ATOMS: atom_id res chain seq x y z
N MET A 1 28.45 27.05 62.98
CA MET A 1 29.15 26.06 62.10
C MET A 1 28.57 26.15 60.74
N GLU A 2 29.37 26.48 59.75
CA GLU A 2 28.99 26.59 58.35
C GLU A 2 29.58 25.36 57.63
N PHE A 3 28.70 24.60 56.91
CA PHE A 3 29.12 23.50 56.09
C PHE A 3 29.09 23.91 54.63
N GLN A 4 30.09 23.48 53.85
CA GLN A 4 30.24 23.84 52.47
C GLN A 4 30.72 22.61 51.67
N PHE A 5 30.11 22.43 50.45
CA PHE A 5 30.60 21.48 49.49
C PHE A 5 31.89 22.01 48.85
N ALA A 6 32.91 21.19 48.76
CA ALA A 6 34.20 21.57 48.18
C ALA A 6 34.87 20.39 47.47
N LEU A 7 35.69 20.73 46.46
CA LEU A 7 36.56 19.78 45.79
C LEU A 7 37.99 19.89 46.31
N ILE A 8 38.66 18.75 46.44
CA ILE A 8 40.05 18.73 46.84
C ILE A 8 40.90 18.08 45.78
N LEU A 9 41.91 18.78 45.29
CA LEU A 9 42.92 18.26 44.38
C LEU A 9 43.94 17.42 45.13
N GLN A 10 44.07 16.15 44.79
CA GLN A 10 44.96 15.21 45.43
C GLN A 10 45.66 14.30 44.43
N GLU A 11 46.88 13.85 44.75
CA GLU A 11 47.65 12.92 43.93
C GLU A 11 47.40 11.49 44.40
N SER A 12 47.00 10.62 43.49
CA SER A 12 46.89 9.19 43.67
C SER A 12 48.13 8.48 43.13
N GLU A 13 48.74 7.58 43.89
CA GLU A 13 49.93 6.80 43.43
C GLU A 13 49.64 6.06 42.09
N ASN A 14 48.45 5.54 41.92
CA ASN A 14 48.10 4.73 40.75
C ASN A 14 47.42 5.52 39.61
N LEU A 15 46.64 6.54 39.92
CA LEU A 15 45.79 7.21 38.97
C LEU A 15 46.23 8.63 38.57
N GLY A 16 47.26 9.16 39.26
CA GLY A 16 47.73 10.52 39.08
C GLY A 16 46.83 11.55 39.78
N TRP A 17 46.82 12.80 39.30
CA TRP A 17 46.04 13.84 39.91
C TRP A 17 44.53 13.65 39.70
N LEU A 18 43.74 13.75 40.79
CA LEU A 18 42.30 13.58 40.87
C LEU A 18 41.65 14.72 41.63
N LEU A 19 40.38 15.00 41.35
CA LEU A 19 39.49 15.75 42.22
C LEU A 19 38.66 14.78 43.06
N SER A 20 38.47 15.11 44.33
CA SER A 20 37.62 14.36 45.25
C SER A 20 36.63 15.31 45.92
N SER A 21 35.42 14.84 46.18
CA SER A 21 34.32 15.62 46.77
C SER A 21 34.28 15.48 48.29
N PHE A 22 34.22 16.58 49.01
CA PHE A 22 34.17 16.64 50.46
C PHE A 22 33.13 17.65 50.97
N GLU A 23 32.59 17.36 52.12
CA GLU A 23 31.98 18.37 52.97
C GLU A 23 33.03 18.94 53.90
N ILE A 24 33.20 20.25 53.86
CA ILE A 24 34.12 20.98 54.77
C ILE A 24 33.31 21.84 55.74
N LYS A 25 33.79 22.00 56.95
CA LYS A 25 33.14 22.79 57.98
C LYS A 25 34.07 23.89 58.51
N LYS A 26 33.50 25.05 58.81
CA LYS A 26 34.14 26.16 59.46
C LYS A 26 33.56 26.34 60.89
N GLU A 27 34.37 26.30 61.92
CA GLU A 27 33.96 26.60 63.29
C GLU A 27 34.07 28.08 63.55
N ASP A 28 33.11 28.61 64.34
CA ASP A 28 33.07 30.03 64.66
C ASP A 28 34.37 30.46 65.39
N GLY A 29 35.02 31.55 64.91
CA GLY A 29 36.26 32.05 65.46
C GLY A 29 37.54 31.42 64.89
N ARG A 30 37.48 30.49 63.95
CA ARG A 30 38.62 29.90 63.26
C ARG A 30 38.78 30.46 61.84
N GLU A 31 40.02 30.66 61.37
CA GLU A 31 40.30 31.13 60.00
C GLU A 31 40.44 29.98 58.97
N PHE A 32 40.29 28.73 59.33
CA PHE A 32 40.48 27.55 58.50
C PHE A 32 39.25 26.64 58.48
N PHE A 33 39.08 25.85 57.33
CA PHE A 33 38.11 24.80 57.17
C PHE A 33 38.71 23.43 57.55
N GLN A 34 37.90 22.52 58.08
CA GLN A 34 38.25 21.13 58.33
C GLN A 34 37.37 20.20 57.53
N ILE A 35 37.92 19.03 57.12
CA ILE A 35 37.09 17.98 56.43
C ILE A 35 36.10 17.46 57.50
N SER A 36 34.81 17.53 57.13
CA SER A 36 33.74 16.90 57.87
C SER A 36 33.50 15.48 57.38
N GLU A 37 33.41 15.29 56.09
CA GLU A 37 33.06 13.99 55.50
C GLU A 37 33.57 13.89 54.03
N TYR A 38 33.97 12.69 53.58
CA TYR A 38 34.16 12.34 52.19
C TYR A 38 32.84 11.98 51.57
N LEU A 39 32.50 12.58 50.41
CA LEU A 39 31.22 12.44 49.81
C LEU A 39 31.26 11.42 48.66
N THR A 40 30.41 10.42 48.78
CA THR A 40 30.14 9.40 47.77
C THR A 40 28.68 9.43 47.38
N PRO A 41 28.26 8.77 46.29
CA PRO A 41 26.84 8.67 45.93
C PRO A 41 25.96 8.08 47.05
N GLU A 42 26.53 7.24 47.95
CA GLU A 42 25.85 6.60 49.05
C GLU A 42 25.67 7.54 50.27
N THR A 43 26.59 8.47 50.46
CA THR A 43 26.54 9.48 51.57
C THR A 43 25.83 10.77 51.14
N ASN A 44 25.19 10.80 49.99
CA ASN A 44 24.55 11.94 49.40
C ASN A 44 23.38 12.47 50.24
N LYS A 45 23.53 13.72 50.75
CA LYS A 45 22.55 14.33 51.69
C LYS A 45 21.39 15.02 50.91
N LYS A 46 20.19 15.02 51.50
CA LYS A 46 18.98 15.58 50.85
C LYS A 46 19.07 17.07 50.52
N TYR A 47 19.85 17.85 51.24
CA TYR A 47 20.00 19.30 51.01
C TYR A 47 20.97 19.69 49.91
N MET A 48 21.72 18.74 49.32
CA MET A 48 22.68 19.03 48.24
C MET A 48 22.00 19.43 46.94
N ALA A 49 22.58 20.41 46.27
CA ALA A 49 22.11 20.88 44.98
C ALA A 49 22.27 19.81 43.85
N ALA A 50 21.52 19.93 42.77
CA ALA A 50 21.55 18.96 41.68
C ALA A 50 22.94 18.86 41.02
N HIS A 51 23.63 19.99 40.83
CA HIS A 51 24.96 20.02 40.27
C HIS A 51 26.02 19.37 41.21
N GLU A 52 25.92 19.56 42.55
CA GLU A 52 26.79 18.92 43.52
C GLU A 52 26.66 17.39 43.47
N LYS A 53 25.40 16.89 43.41
CA LYS A 53 25.12 15.46 43.24
C LYS A 53 25.70 14.88 41.95
N LYS A 54 25.64 15.65 40.87
CA LYS A 54 26.20 15.26 39.57
C LYS A 54 27.72 15.21 39.63
N ILE A 55 28.36 16.18 40.26
CA ILE A 55 29.83 16.20 40.48
C ILE A 55 30.25 14.97 41.30
N ILE A 56 29.60 14.66 42.42
CA ILE A 56 29.88 13.47 43.25
C ILE A 56 29.79 12.20 42.39
N SER A 57 28.73 12.07 41.60
CA SER A 57 28.56 10.91 40.70
C SER A 57 29.69 10.77 39.68
N LEU A 58 30.09 11.89 39.01
CA LEU A 58 31.19 11.89 38.06
C LEU A 58 32.52 11.47 38.70
N LEU A 59 32.84 12.03 39.88
CA LEU A 59 34.07 11.72 40.58
C LEU A 59 34.10 10.28 41.13
N SER A 60 32.96 9.72 41.52
CA SER A 60 32.86 8.31 41.96
C SER A 60 33.20 7.31 40.84
N HIS A 61 33.05 7.71 39.59
CA HIS A 61 33.46 6.90 38.44
C HIS A 61 34.98 6.82 38.29
N CYS A 62 35.73 7.74 38.90
CA CYS A 62 37.19 7.75 38.90
C CYS A 62 37.81 6.91 40.02
N GLU A 63 36.99 6.36 40.94
CA GLU A 63 37.48 5.48 42.02
C GLU A 63 37.95 4.12 41.47
N GLU A 64 38.98 3.55 42.09
CA GLU A 64 39.55 2.25 41.67
C GLU A 64 38.51 1.14 41.61
N SER A 65 37.51 1.15 42.51
CA SER A 65 36.39 0.20 42.54
C SER A 65 35.49 0.28 41.33
N SER A 66 35.17 1.50 40.87
CA SER A 66 34.33 1.78 39.72
C SER A 66 35.06 1.46 38.40
N LEU A 67 36.34 1.82 38.32
CA LEU A 67 37.20 1.50 37.19
C LEU A 67 37.39 -0.01 37.04
N PHE A 68 37.54 -0.74 38.13
CA PHE A 68 37.64 -2.20 38.09
C PHE A 68 36.36 -2.83 37.52
N LYS A 69 35.20 -2.42 38.02
CA LYS A 69 33.91 -2.90 37.52
C LYS A 69 33.70 -2.63 36.03
N LYS A 70 34.20 -1.49 35.52
CA LYS A 70 34.01 -1.06 34.15
C LYS A 70 34.94 -1.73 33.13
N PHE A 71 36.22 -1.88 33.50
CA PHE A 71 37.27 -2.29 32.56
C PHE A 71 37.74 -3.75 32.71
N GLU A 72 37.32 -4.49 33.76
CA GLU A 72 37.64 -5.90 33.95
C GLU A 72 36.36 -6.77 33.86
N ARG A 73 36.30 -7.64 32.82
CA ARG A 73 35.15 -8.52 32.57
C ARG A 73 35.22 -9.89 33.24
N GLN A 74 36.44 -10.35 33.68
CA GLN A 74 36.64 -11.67 34.31
C GLN A 74 37.30 -11.51 35.65
N ARG A 75 36.61 -11.89 36.76
CA ARG A 75 37.15 -11.99 38.09
C ARG A 75 38.09 -13.19 38.18
N HIS A 76 39.41 -12.99 38.22
CA HIS A 76 40.30 -13.97 38.82
C HIS A 76 40.19 -13.82 40.33
N LYS A 77 39.86 -14.92 41.03
CA LYS A 77 39.52 -15.01 42.47
C LYS A 77 40.62 -14.49 43.47
N LYS A 78 41.76 -14.01 43.01
CA LYS A 78 42.91 -13.64 43.84
C LYS A 78 43.44 -12.21 43.65
N ASP A 79 42.85 -11.37 42.79
CA ASP A 79 43.35 -10.02 42.54
C ASP A 79 42.70 -9.00 43.47
N THR A 80 43.46 -8.31 44.27
CA THR A 80 43.03 -7.16 45.06
C THR A 80 42.90 -5.92 44.16
N LEU A 81 42.01 -4.98 44.52
CA LEU A 81 41.78 -3.75 43.73
C LEU A 81 43.07 -2.95 43.48
N LYS A 82 43.99 -2.91 44.46
CA LYS A 82 45.27 -2.20 44.33
C LYS A 82 46.17 -2.81 43.25
N ASP A 83 46.10 -4.11 43.05
CA ASP A 83 46.94 -4.82 42.06
C ASP A 83 46.45 -4.67 40.63
N PHE A 84 45.18 -4.30 40.43
CA PHE A 84 44.58 -4.18 39.11
C PHE A 84 45.26 -3.12 38.22
N ILE A 85 45.33 -1.88 38.68
CA ILE A 85 45.95 -0.78 37.94
C ILE A 85 47.47 -1.02 37.81
N PHE A 86 48.10 -1.49 38.84
CA PHE A 86 49.54 -1.84 38.82
C PHE A 86 49.86 -2.90 37.76
N LYS A 87 49.09 -3.98 37.71
CA LYS A 87 49.25 -5.05 36.71
C LYS A 87 49.03 -4.56 35.28
N ILE A 88 48.03 -3.68 35.05
CA ILE A 88 47.81 -3.07 33.73
C ILE A 88 49.02 -2.22 33.33
N LYS A 89 49.52 -1.34 34.21
CA LYS A 89 50.66 -0.49 33.91
C LYS A 89 51.95 -1.30 33.66
N GLU A 90 52.19 -2.39 34.39
CA GLU A 90 53.33 -3.28 34.16
C GLU A 90 53.22 -4.01 32.80
N ARG A 91 52.03 -4.40 32.39
CA ARG A 91 51.77 -5.01 31.07
C ARG A 91 51.96 -3.99 29.95
N ASP A 92 51.45 -2.79 30.16
CA ASP A 92 51.48 -1.70 29.19
C ASP A 92 52.92 -1.22 28.90
N LYS A 93 53.85 -1.28 29.87
CA LYS A 93 55.25 -0.96 29.64
C LYS A 93 55.93 -1.75 28.49
N LYS A 94 55.39 -2.92 28.16
CA LYS A 94 55.90 -3.81 27.12
C LYS A 94 55.18 -3.63 25.77
N LEU A 95 54.16 -2.75 25.69
CA LEU A 95 53.33 -2.56 24.52
C LEU A 95 53.58 -1.18 23.87
N PRO A 96 53.38 -1.03 22.53
CA PRO A 96 53.36 0.27 21.90
C PRO A 96 52.26 1.17 22.51
N ILE A 97 52.52 2.47 22.56
CA ILE A 97 51.61 3.45 23.21
C ILE A 97 50.14 3.31 22.73
N LYS A 98 49.91 3.01 21.45
CA LYS A 98 48.57 2.80 20.90
C LYS A 98 47.83 1.56 21.39
N GLU A 99 48.53 0.62 21.96
CA GLU A 99 48.00 -0.65 22.47
C GLU A 99 47.95 -0.68 24.01
N GLN A 100 48.42 0.38 24.67
CA GLN A 100 48.42 0.50 26.13
C GLN A 100 46.99 0.73 26.64
N LYS A 101 46.55 -0.15 27.53
CA LYS A 101 45.16 -0.11 28.07
C LYS A 101 44.97 1.04 29.06
N PHE A 102 45.98 1.36 29.87
CA PHE A 102 45.90 2.44 30.84
C PHE A 102 45.86 3.81 30.17
N ASP A 103 46.87 4.11 29.36
CA ASP A 103 46.99 5.41 28.70
C ASP A 103 46.04 5.56 27.51
N GLY A 104 45.68 4.46 26.86
CA GLY A 104 44.77 4.46 25.71
C GLY A 104 43.25 4.46 26.02
N LEU A 105 42.85 3.91 27.19
CA LEU A 105 41.43 3.75 27.52
C LEU A 105 41.06 4.25 28.93
N ILE A 106 41.84 3.88 29.96
CA ILE A 106 41.45 4.16 31.35
C ILE A 106 41.71 5.63 31.65
N ARG A 107 42.92 6.13 31.35
CA ARG A 107 43.28 7.52 31.62
C ARG A 107 42.39 8.53 30.89
N PRO A 108 42.11 8.41 29.59
CA PRO A 108 41.17 9.30 28.91
C PRO A 108 39.74 9.26 29.51
N TYR A 109 39.29 8.09 29.96
CA TYR A 109 38.00 8.00 30.66
C TYR A 109 37.96 8.78 31.95
N ILE A 110 39.00 8.64 32.78
CA ILE A 110 39.16 9.40 34.02
C ILE A 110 39.20 10.89 33.74
N GLU A 111 40.05 11.32 32.79
CA GLU A 111 40.18 12.73 32.38
C GLU A 111 38.87 13.34 31.91
N LYS A 112 38.07 12.60 31.17
CA LYS A 112 36.75 13.05 30.77
C LYS A 112 35.83 13.33 31.95
N GLN A 113 35.80 12.40 32.94
CA GLN A 113 34.98 12.58 34.16
C GLN A 113 35.47 13.77 34.99
N LEU A 114 36.79 13.94 35.11
CA LEU A 114 37.39 15.06 35.83
C LEU A 114 37.10 16.40 35.15
N ALA A 115 37.18 16.45 33.81
CA ALA A 115 36.91 17.65 33.07
C ALA A 115 35.43 18.07 33.22
N GLU A 116 34.48 17.11 33.05
CA GLU A 116 33.06 17.37 33.26
C GLU A 116 32.76 17.88 34.67
N ALA A 117 33.38 17.28 35.70
CA ALA A 117 33.24 17.71 37.09
C ALA A 117 33.84 19.12 37.31
N PHE A 118 34.98 19.40 36.69
CA PHE A 118 35.64 20.70 36.75
C PHE A 118 34.79 21.81 36.09
N PHE A 119 34.23 21.59 34.90
CA PHE A 119 33.38 22.57 34.22
C PHE A 119 32.10 22.85 35.01
N LEU A 120 31.49 21.83 35.63
CA LEU A 120 30.34 22.05 36.51
C LEU A 120 30.74 22.86 37.75
N ALA A 121 31.96 22.59 38.30
CA ALA A 121 32.45 23.36 39.42
C ALA A 121 32.77 24.82 39.06
N LYS A 122 33.26 25.08 37.83
CA LYS A 122 33.48 26.43 37.26
C LYS A 122 32.16 27.17 37.13
N GLU A 123 31.17 26.54 36.53
CA GLU A 123 29.84 27.11 36.27
C GLU A 123 29.07 27.52 37.54
N HIS A 124 29.21 26.70 38.60
CA HIS A 124 28.48 26.91 39.85
C HIS A 124 29.37 27.47 40.99
N ASN A 125 30.59 27.94 40.68
CA ASN A 125 31.51 28.54 41.63
C ASN A 125 31.85 27.62 42.83
N VAL A 126 31.93 26.32 42.62
CA VAL A 126 32.30 25.35 43.67
C VAL A 126 33.78 25.52 43.98
N PRO A 127 34.18 25.71 45.27
CA PRO A 127 35.57 25.94 45.62
C PRO A 127 36.43 24.67 45.48
N ILE A 128 37.61 24.85 44.93
CA ILE A 128 38.63 23.78 44.80
C ILE A 128 39.84 24.13 45.67
N TYR A 129 40.32 23.21 46.47
CA TYR A 129 41.47 23.39 47.36
C TYR A 129 42.63 22.46 47.03
N ASN A 130 43.87 22.89 47.27
CA ASN A 130 45.00 21.99 47.27
C ASN A 130 44.99 21.13 48.53
N LYS A 131 45.34 19.86 48.41
CA LYS A 131 45.61 19.04 49.59
C LYS A 131 46.99 19.39 50.18
N VAL A 132 47.00 20.21 51.23
CA VAL A 132 48.20 20.49 52.03
C VAL A 132 48.31 19.45 53.09
N ARG A 133 49.53 19.24 53.68
CA ARG A 133 49.78 18.29 54.79
C ARG A 133 48.97 18.68 56.02
N GLY A 134 47.98 17.89 56.40
CA GLY A 134 47.13 18.11 57.56
C GLY A 134 45.63 18.05 57.19
N ALA A 135 44.74 18.22 58.21
CA ALA A 135 43.27 18.16 58.07
C ALA A 135 42.64 19.54 57.90
N ASN A 136 43.42 20.62 57.89
CA ASN A 136 42.95 22.00 57.83
C ASN A 136 43.24 22.60 56.47
N PHE A 137 42.27 23.43 55.96
CA PHE A 137 42.36 24.17 54.70
C PHE A 137 42.23 25.65 55.02
N TYR A 138 43.19 26.44 54.59
CA TYR A 138 43.21 27.90 54.77
C TYR A 138 42.66 28.55 53.47
N PRO A 139 42.15 29.78 53.52
CA PRO A 139 41.71 30.51 52.34
C PRO A 139 42.77 30.58 51.22
N GLU A 140 44.06 30.55 51.61
CA GLU A 140 45.22 30.59 50.69
C GLU A 140 45.41 29.29 49.92
N ASP A 141 44.85 28.17 50.41
CA ASP A 141 44.90 26.87 49.76
C ASP A 141 43.86 26.74 48.62
N LYS A 142 42.96 27.74 48.52
CA LYS A 142 41.95 27.77 47.45
C LYS A 142 42.62 28.01 46.11
N ILE A 143 42.30 27.16 45.16
CA ILE A 143 42.77 27.28 43.78
C ILE A 143 41.76 28.19 43.02
N ALA A 144 42.27 29.24 42.43
CA ALA A 144 41.46 30.09 41.58
C ALA A 144 41.17 29.40 40.25
N ILE A 145 40.02 29.70 39.65
CA ILE A 145 39.68 29.25 38.29
C ILE A 145 39.66 30.48 37.41
N CYS A 146 40.34 30.41 36.29
CA CYS A 146 40.31 31.48 35.28
C CYS A 146 38.99 31.48 34.53
N ASP A 147 38.29 32.63 34.56
CA ASP A 147 36.98 32.77 33.87
C ASP A 147 37.13 32.87 32.35
N GLN A 148 38.21 33.49 31.89
CA GLN A 148 38.49 33.68 30.45
C GLN A 148 39.34 32.53 29.92
N ASP A 149 38.94 31.93 28.82
CA ASP A 149 39.73 30.94 28.13
C ASP A 149 40.97 31.57 27.49
N PRO A 150 42.19 31.04 27.72
CA PRO A 150 43.43 31.59 27.19
C PRO A 150 43.48 31.45 25.66
N ASP A 151 43.85 32.51 24.96
CA ASP A 151 44.13 32.49 23.52
C ASP A 151 45.58 32.04 23.28
N VAL A 152 45.76 30.93 22.58
CA VAL A 152 47.06 30.30 22.36
C VAL A 152 47.47 30.39 20.90
N THR A 153 48.63 30.97 20.69
CA THR A 153 49.26 31.08 19.38
C THR A 153 50.58 30.35 19.33
N PHE A 154 50.77 29.43 18.43
CA PHE A 154 52.04 28.74 18.20
C PHE A 154 52.88 29.56 17.21
N ASN A 155 54.11 29.84 17.54
CA ASN A 155 55.01 30.61 16.71
C ASN A 155 56.11 29.71 16.14
N PHE A 156 56.25 29.69 14.85
CA PHE A 156 57.24 28.92 14.11
C PHE A 156 58.22 29.88 13.43
N ASN A 157 59.54 29.73 13.69
CA ASN A 157 60.58 30.50 13.10
C ASN A 157 61.58 29.57 12.41
N ARG A 158 61.70 29.63 11.11
CA ARG A 158 62.65 28.86 10.32
C ARG A 158 63.96 29.61 10.33
N THR A 159 65.01 29.01 10.98
CA THR A 159 66.36 29.49 11.05
C THR A 159 67.33 28.58 10.28
N PRO A 160 68.54 29.01 9.94
CA PRO A 160 69.54 28.12 9.29
C PRO A 160 69.84 26.85 10.12
N GLN A 161 69.65 26.89 11.45
CA GLN A 161 69.92 25.78 12.38
C GLN A 161 68.75 24.81 12.55
N GLY A 162 67.48 25.17 12.10
CA GLY A 162 66.31 24.37 12.27
C GLY A 162 65.05 25.21 12.42
N LEU A 163 63.98 24.51 12.88
CA LEU A 163 62.68 25.13 13.21
C LEU A 163 62.68 25.42 14.73
N GLU A 164 62.68 26.66 15.12
CA GLU A 164 62.46 27.14 16.46
C GLU A 164 60.92 27.27 16.68
N ARG A 165 60.49 26.78 17.83
CA ARG A 165 59.07 26.84 18.20
C ARG A 165 58.89 27.55 19.52
N SER A 166 57.85 28.38 19.61
CA SER A 166 57.44 29.00 20.88
C SER A 166 55.93 29.09 20.95
N VAL A 167 55.40 29.31 22.12
CA VAL A 167 53.98 29.51 22.33
C VAL A 167 53.72 30.83 23.03
N THR A 168 52.75 31.58 22.56
CA THR A 168 52.24 32.77 23.23
C THR A 168 50.83 32.45 23.75
N VAL A 169 50.63 32.63 25.05
CA VAL A 169 49.35 32.39 25.72
C VAL A 169 48.88 33.75 26.28
N LEU A 170 47.70 34.20 25.79
CA LEU A 170 47.13 35.46 26.23
C LEU A 170 45.85 35.23 27.02
N ILE A 171 45.69 35.96 28.13
CA ILE A 171 44.44 36.01 28.92
C ILE A 171 43.97 37.50 28.86
N GLY A 172 42.98 37.77 28.00
CA GLY A 172 42.66 39.13 27.65
C GLY A 172 43.88 39.83 27.02
N SER A 173 44.44 40.84 27.69
CA SER A 173 45.61 41.56 27.23
C SER A 173 46.94 41.14 27.91
N THR A 174 46.88 40.15 28.83
CA THR A 174 48.05 39.77 29.66
C THR A 174 48.64 38.46 29.13
N GLU A 175 49.97 38.42 28.98
CA GLU A 175 50.68 37.21 28.56
C GLU A 175 50.92 36.27 29.76
N LEU A 176 50.49 35.04 29.66
CA LEU A 176 50.80 33.96 30.63
C LEU A 176 52.06 33.23 30.18
N LYS A 177 53.19 33.44 30.92
CA LYS A 177 54.44 32.72 30.66
C LYS A 177 54.39 31.30 31.25
N LEU A 178 54.54 30.31 30.38
CA LEU A 178 54.52 28.88 30.82
C LEU A 178 55.89 28.40 31.34
N PHE A 179 56.97 28.86 30.78
CA PHE A 179 58.35 28.39 31.08
C PHE A 179 58.70 28.48 32.56
N ARG A 180 59.13 27.34 33.13
CA ARG A 180 59.50 27.15 34.54
C ARG A 180 58.41 27.35 35.57
N GLN A 181 57.13 27.40 35.12
CA GLN A 181 56.02 27.41 36.07
C GLN A 181 55.67 25.98 36.55
N PRO A 182 55.34 25.80 37.85
CA PRO A 182 54.80 24.54 38.33
C PRO A 182 53.43 24.29 37.72
N PHE A 183 53.20 23.12 37.16
CA PHE A 183 51.94 22.78 36.48
C PHE A 183 51.44 21.38 36.83
N ILE A 184 50.13 21.18 36.80
CA ILE A 184 49.42 19.90 36.93
C ILE A 184 48.42 19.80 35.80
N ILE A 185 48.50 18.73 35.03
CA ILE A 185 47.49 18.40 34.01
C ILE A 185 46.40 17.57 34.68
N LEU A 186 45.19 18.12 34.78
CA LEU A 186 44.02 17.43 35.31
C LEU A 186 43.35 16.61 34.22
N SER A 187 43.21 17.18 33.01
CA SER A 187 42.68 16.53 31.81
C SER A 187 43.47 16.98 30.59
N ASN A 188 43.66 16.07 29.61
CA ASN A 188 44.36 16.36 28.38
C ASN A 188 43.41 16.91 27.29
N SER A 189 42.21 16.33 27.15
CA SER A 189 41.21 16.75 26.15
C SER A 189 39.79 16.51 26.70
N PRO A 190 38.99 17.56 26.97
CA PRO A 190 39.38 18.98 26.96
C PRO A 190 40.47 19.29 27.99
N SER A 191 41.32 20.22 27.61
CA SER A 191 42.52 20.48 28.42
C SER A 191 42.21 21.36 29.63
N VAL A 192 42.54 20.85 30.82
CA VAL A 192 42.46 21.55 32.11
C VAL A 192 43.81 21.47 32.79
N ILE A 193 44.47 22.62 32.94
CA ILE A 193 45.83 22.68 33.52
C ILE A 193 45.83 23.67 34.70
N LYS A 194 46.36 23.21 35.83
CA LYS A 194 46.69 24.11 36.94
C LYS A 194 48.10 24.66 36.72
N ILE A 195 48.26 25.96 36.69
CA ILE A 195 49.51 26.66 36.56
C ILE A 195 49.66 27.58 37.79
N GLY A 196 50.72 27.38 38.59
CA GLY A 196 50.77 28.04 39.89
C GLY A 196 49.57 27.70 40.77
N GLN A 197 48.79 28.66 41.19
CA GLN A 197 47.56 28.48 42.02
C GLN A 197 46.26 28.77 41.22
N ILE A 198 46.30 28.64 39.91
CA ILE A 198 45.12 28.94 39.04
C ILE A 198 44.90 27.79 38.07
N PHE A 199 43.64 27.36 37.92
CA PHE A 199 43.25 26.48 36.86
C PHE A 199 42.88 27.27 35.59
N TYR A 200 43.37 26.77 34.47
CA TYR A 200 43.09 27.30 33.13
C TYR A 200 42.46 26.18 32.27
N SER A 201 41.42 26.52 31.50
CA SER A 201 40.86 25.64 30.51
C SER A 201 41.34 26.06 29.10
N PHE A 202 41.75 25.09 28.28
CA PHE A 202 42.18 25.31 26.90
C PHE A 202 41.32 24.42 26.01
N PRO A 203 40.15 24.88 25.56
CA PRO A 203 39.16 24.01 24.91
C PRO A 203 39.66 23.40 23.59
N ASP A 204 40.50 24.12 22.85
CA ASP A 204 40.93 23.75 21.50
C ASP A 204 42.32 23.13 21.41
N ILE A 205 42.99 22.88 22.55
CA ILE A 205 44.39 22.44 22.59
C ILE A 205 44.57 21.34 23.63
N ASP A 206 45.12 20.22 23.19
CA ASP A 206 45.52 19.15 24.12
C ASP A 206 46.64 19.60 25.05
N ALA A 207 46.53 19.34 26.36
CA ALA A 207 47.54 19.71 27.35
C ALA A 207 48.91 19.14 27.03
N SER A 208 48.97 17.95 26.42
CA SER A 208 50.21 17.32 25.97
C SER A 208 51.03 18.16 25.00
N LYS A 209 50.38 19.00 24.18
CA LYS A 209 51.04 19.90 23.24
C LYS A 209 51.69 21.08 23.92
N LEU A 210 51.16 21.53 25.07
CA LEU A 210 51.69 22.61 25.87
C LEU A 210 52.82 22.16 26.80
N LYS A 211 52.85 20.88 27.16
CA LYS A 211 53.78 20.30 28.18
C LYS A 211 55.25 20.64 27.93
N VAL A 212 55.71 20.62 26.70
CA VAL A 212 57.12 20.90 26.35
C VAL A 212 57.52 22.33 26.69
N TYR A 213 56.63 23.32 26.63
CA TYR A 213 56.89 24.74 26.85
C TYR A 213 56.99 25.09 28.34
N PHE A 214 56.64 24.19 29.24
CA PHE A 214 56.91 24.37 30.67
C PHE A 214 58.37 24.05 31.01
N THR A 215 59.03 23.18 30.21
CA THR A 215 60.38 22.75 30.45
C THR A 215 61.40 23.42 29.55
N VAL A 216 61.04 23.74 28.31
CA VAL A 216 61.92 24.37 27.31
C VAL A 216 61.20 25.59 26.71
N GLU A 217 61.77 26.78 26.86
CA GLU A 217 61.14 28.02 26.37
C GLU A 217 61.00 28.06 24.86
N LYS A 218 61.99 27.62 24.13
CA LYS A 218 62.05 27.60 22.68
C LYS A 218 62.62 26.29 22.16
N PRO A 219 61.80 25.22 22.12
CA PRO A 219 62.23 23.94 21.56
C PRO A 219 62.64 24.13 20.06
N THR A 220 63.85 23.65 19.73
CA THR A 220 64.39 23.71 18.37
C THR A 220 64.56 22.32 17.79
N THR A 221 64.09 22.13 16.56
CA THR A 221 64.20 20.86 15.82
C THR A 221 65.15 21.02 14.64
N SER A 222 66.18 20.15 14.52
CA SER A 222 67.19 20.25 13.49
C SER A 222 66.62 20.06 12.06
N LEU A 223 67.24 20.72 11.05
CA LEU A 223 66.84 20.61 9.64
C LEU A 223 66.93 19.19 9.08
N SER A 224 67.87 18.34 9.53
CA SER A 224 67.96 16.94 9.10
C SER A 224 66.80 16.07 9.53
N TYR A 225 66.18 16.39 10.67
CA TYR A 225 64.94 15.73 11.14
C TYR A 225 63.68 16.31 10.50
N LEU A 226 63.80 17.60 10.09
CA LEU A 226 62.69 18.33 9.45
C LEU A 226 62.35 17.86 8.05
N GLN A 227 63.32 17.35 7.26
CA GLN A 227 63.09 16.91 5.89
C GLN A 227 62.11 15.75 5.78
N GLN A 228 61.95 14.92 6.84
CA GLN A 228 61.00 13.79 6.86
C GLN A 228 59.68 14.12 7.57
N THR A 229 59.65 15.06 8.54
CA THR A 229 58.52 15.28 9.45
C THR A 229 58.01 16.74 9.51
N PHE A 230 58.74 17.70 8.91
CA PHE A 230 58.43 19.13 9.01
C PHE A 230 57.05 19.46 8.44
N ASP A 231 56.77 18.98 7.24
CA ASP A 231 55.56 19.32 6.53
C ASP A 231 54.34 18.78 7.29
N GLY A 232 54.38 17.56 7.82
CA GLY A 232 53.33 16.99 8.64
C GLY A 232 53.07 17.71 9.94
N PHE A 233 54.16 18.10 10.66
CA PHE A 233 54.02 18.76 11.94
C PHE A 233 53.53 20.18 11.87
N VAL A 234 54.09 21.00 10.95
CA VAL A 234 53.67 22.38 10.72
C VAL A 234 52.27 22.42 10.15
N LEU A 235 51.97 21.55 9.17
CA LEU A 235 50.67 21.44 8.55
C LEU A 235 49.57 21.09 9.59
N ASN A 236 49.84 20.11 10.49
CA ASN A 236 48.87 19.76 11.54
C ASN A 236 48.72 20.91 12.58
N SER A 237 49.78 21.68 12.86
CA SER A 237 49.69 22.81 13.77
C SER A 237 48.88 23.95 13.15
N ILE A 238 49.11 24.27 11.86
CA ILE A 238 48.34 25.27 11.12
C ILE A 238 46.87 24.85 10.98
N ARG A 239 46.58 23.55 10.79
CA ARG A 239 45.21 23.03 10.66
C ARG A 239 44.38 23.16 11.95
N ASN A 240 45.01 23.02 13.10
CA ASN A 240 44.30 22.82 14.36
C ASN A 240 44.43 23.99 15.32
N HIS A 241 45.35 24.96 15.07
CA HIS A 241 45.67 26.02 16.03
C HIS A 241 45.98 27.35 15.34
N LYS A 242 45.94 28.44 16.12
CA LYS A 242 46.41 29.71 15.64
C LYS A 242 47.96 29.64 15.55
N VAL A 243 48.47 30.00 14.40
CA VAL A 243 49.88 29.90 14.09
C VAL A 243 50.40 31.20 13.49
N THR A 244 51.55 31.67 13.94
CA THR A 244 52.36 32.68 13.28
C THR A 244 53.61 32.06 12.69
N VAL A 245 54.04 32.49 11.57
CA VAL A 245 55.22 31.93 10.88
C VAL A 245 56.22 32.97 10.47
N ARG A 246 57.51 32.62 10.54
CA ARG A 246 58.64 33.45 10.04
C ARG A 246 59.60 32.55 9.24
N GLY A 247 60.07 33.03 8.12
CA GLY A 247 61.01 32.32 7.25
C GLY A 247 60.37 31.33 6.24
N PHE A 248 59.07 31.32 6.12
CA PHE A 248 58.31 30.65 5.07
C PHE A 248 56.92 31.35 4.88
N GLU A 249 56.20 31.00 3.77
CA GLU A 249 54.95 31.67 3.37
C GLU A 249 53.73 31.00 3.96
N LEU A 250 52.88 31.77 4.62
CA LEU A 250 51.51 31.34 5.03
C LEU A 250 50.54 32.42 4.51
N LYS A 251 49.61 32.01 3.64
CA LYS A 251 48.65 32.93 3.02
C LYS A 251 47.23 32.46 3.30
N ASP A 252 46.34 33.44 3.51
CA ASP A 252 44.90 33.19 3.67
C ASP A 252 44.19 33.45 2.35
N GLU A 253 43.33 32.47 1.94
CA GLU A 253 42.47 32.62 0.77
C GLU A 253 41.03 32.24 1.15
N CYS A 254 40.09 33.17 0.94
CA CYS A 254 38.67 32.94 1.07
C CYS A 254 38.07 32.79 -0.36
N LEU A 255 37.67 31.60 -0.70
CA LEU A 255 37.13 31.25 -2.02
C LEU A 255 35.61 31.04 -1.92
N ARG A 256 34.93 31.31 -3.03
CA ARG A 256 33.55 30.80 -3.21
C ARG A 256 33.64 29.31 -3.51
N PRO A 257 32.96 28.41 -2.73
CA PRO A 257 32.97 26.98 -2.99
C PRO A 257 32.12 26.64 -4.21
N SER A 258 32.45 25.57 -4.91
CA SER A 258 31.52 24.88 -5.79
C SER A 258 30.61 23.98 -4.96
N ILE A 259 29.36 23.79 -5.40
CA ILE A 259 28.37 23.02 -4.68
C ILE A 259 28.00 21.79 -5.50
N SER A 260 28.02 20.64 -4.88
CA SER A 260 27.41 19.42 -5.41
C SER A 260 26.37 18.89 -4.43
N ALA A 261 25.32 18.28 -4.96
CA ALA A 261 24.26 17.65 -4.19
C ALA A 261 24.08 16.20 -4.63
N ALA A 262 24.12 15.27 -3.69
CA ALA A 262 23.88 13.85 -3.91
C ALA A 262 22.51 13.47 -3.35
N VAL A 263 21.68 12.81 -4.16
CA VAL A 263 20.39 12.27 -3.74
C VAL A 263 20.58 10.83 -3.34
N GLY A 264 20.30 10.49 -2.09
CA GLY A 264 20.50 9.18 -1.51
C GLY A 264 19.39 8.74 -0.58
N ARG A 265 19.61 7.59 0.07
CA ARG A 265 18.73 7.05 1.12
C ARG A 265 19.53 6.83 2.40
N ASP A 266 18.93 7.15 3.54
CA ASP A 266 19.54 6.84 4.85
C ASP A 266 19.38 5.35 5.22
N LEU A 267 19.90 4.98 6.38
CA LEU A 267 19.83 3.59 6.88
C LEU A 267 18.40 3.08 7.14
N GLN A 268 17.42 3.97 7.19
CA GLN A 268 16.00 3.65 7.34
C GLN A 268 15.26 3.60 5.99
N GLY A 269 15.98 3.88 4.89
CA GLY A 269 15.44 3.91 3.55
C GLY A 269 14.75 5.24 3.18
N VAL A 270 14.85 6.27 4.04
CA VAL A 270 14.28 7.59 3.76
C VAL A 270 15.22 8.37 2.86
N ALA A 271 14.68 8.91 1.77
CA ALA A 271 15.47 9.68 0.83
C ALA A 271 15.85 11.07 1.37
N ASN A 272 17.05 11.50 1.03
CA ASN A 272 17.65 12.73 1.47
C ASN A 272 18.52 13.35 0.37
N VAL A 273 18.93 14.60 0.60
CA VAL A 273 19.93 15.29 -0.21
C VAL A 273 21.15 15.58 0.66
N GLU A 274 22.31 15.14 0.24
CA GLU A 274 23.58 15.50 0.87
C GLU A 274 24.24 16.62 0.03
N PHE A 275 24.39 17.82 0.59
CA PHE A 275 25.12 18.90 -0.05
C PHE A 275 26.59 18.85 0.34
N CYS A 276 27.47 19.02 -0.65
CA CYS A 276 28.90 19.08 -0.46
C CYS A 276 29.44 20.38 -1.07
N LEU A 277 30.03 21.23 -0.21
CA LEU A 277 30.72 22.44 -0.63
C LEU A 277 32.21 22.10 -0.80
N GLN A 278 32.75 22.40 -1.94
CA GLN A 278 34.13 22.08 -2.27
C GLN A 278 34.97 23.35 -2.44
N TYR A 279 35.95 23.48 -1.53
CA TYR A 279 36.98 24.50 -1.56
C TYR A 279 38.27 23.87 -2.10
N ARG A 280 38.50 23.89 -3.42
CA ARG A 280 39.62 23.12 -4.08
C ARG A 280 39.59 21.62 -3.69
N SER A 281 40.56 21.15 -2.86
CA SER A 281 40.66 19.78 -2.38
C SER A 281 39.83 19.51 -1.13
N TRP A 282 39.32 20.54 -0.44
CA TRP A 282 38.58 20.40 0.81
C TRP A 282 37.08 20.32 0.56
N LYS A 283 36.46 19.27 1.09
CA LYS A 283 35.04 19.02 1.01
C LYS A 283 34.37 19.21 2.37
N VAL A 284 33.37 20.07 2.42
CA VAL A 284 32.53 20.35 3.60
C VAL A 284 31.14 19.80 3.34
N ARG A 285 30.73 18.79 4.09
CA ARG A 285 29.39 18.14 4.00
C ARG A 285 28.46 18.54 5.13
N ASN A 286 29.01 18.87 6.29
CA ASN A 286 28.26 19.34 7.44
C ASN A 286 28.49 20.83 7.64
N PHE A 287 27.45 21.65 7.48
CA PHE A 287 27.53 23.11 7.66
C PHE A 287 27.85 23.50 9.11
N ALA A 288 27.42 22.67 10.08
CA ALA A 288 27.68 22.90 11.50
C ALA A 288 29.11 22.49 11.93
N GLU A 289 29.92 21.94 11.03
CA GLU A 289 31.31 21.60 11.33
C GLU A 289 32.07 22.86 11.81
N PRO A 290 32.72 22.81 13.00
CA PRO A 290 33.38 23.97 13.60
C PRO A 290 34.65 24.38 12.89
N ARG A 291 35.15 23.56 11.98
CA ARG A 291 36.41 23.81 11.27
C ARG A 291 36.27 24.98 10.30
N GLU A 292 37.07 26.04 10.55
CA GLU A 292 36.98 27.29 9.80
C GLU A 292 37.85 27.32 8.56
N TYR A 293 38.86 26.50 8.47
CA TYR A 293 39.78 26.48 7.32
C TYR A 293 40.44 25.10 7.14
N GLU A 294 40.91 24.81 5.93
CA GLU A 294 41.80 23.70 5.59
C GLU A 294 43.12 24.29 5.08
N VAL A 295 44.19 23.56 5.20
CA VAL A 295 45.51 23.99 4.77
C VAL A 295 45.97 23.20 3.55
N ASP A 296 46.18 23.90 2.48
CA ASP A 296 46.80 23.39 1.26
C ASP A 296 48.31 23.64 1.33
N TYR A 297 49.11 22.63 1.00
CA TYR A 297 50.55 22.66 1.05
C TYR A 297 51.18 22.45 -0.32
N GLN A 298 52.14 23.32 -0.67
CA GLN A 298 52.90 23.19 -1.89
C GLN A 298 54.40 23.47 -1.58
N ASN A 299 55.29 22.67 -2.16
CA ASN A 299 56.72 22.91 -2.07
C ASN A 299 57.21 23.51 -3.39
N VAL A 300 57.50 24.80 -3.40
CA VAL A 300 57.95 25.49 -4.59
C VAL A 300 59.46 25.82 -4.49
N GLY A 301 60.29 25.07 -5.22
CA GLY A 301 61.75 25.32 -5.25
C GLY A 301 62.46 25.14 -3.90
N GLY A 302 61.95 24.19 -3.05
CA GLY A 302 62.53 23.96 -1.70
C GLY A 302 62.00 24.88 -0.59
N ASN A 303 61.14 25.83 -0.93
CA ASN A 303 60.43 26.68 0.03
C ASN A 303 59.03 26.19 0.25
N PRO A 304 58.65 25.84 1.50
CA PRO A 304 57.31 25.45 1.84
C PRO A 304 56.35 26.64 1.77
N LYS A 305 55.24 26.47 1.06
CA LYS A 305 54.15 27.42 0.96
C LYS A 305 52.87 26.78 1.51
N TYR A 306 52.28 27.43 2.48
CA TYR A 306 51.02 27.01 3.08
C TYR A 306 49.93 27.98 2.74
N THR A 307 48.78 27.50 2.26
CA THR A 307 47.62 28.33 1.97
C THR A 307 46.48 27.87 2.87
N ARG A 308 45.97 28.73 3.76
CA ARG A 308 44.74 28.44 4.51
C ARG A 308 43.56 28.79 3.62
N LEU A 309 42.80 27.80 3.26
CA LEU A 309 41.53 27.96 2.55
C LEU A 309 40.44 28.22 3.59
N LEU A 310 40.04 29.48 3.72
CA LEU A 310 39.04 29.91 4.68
C LEU A 310 37.63 29.61 4.16
N ARG A 311 36.75 29.16 5.04
CA ARG A 311 35.34 29.01 4.72
C ARG A 311 34.68 30.36 4.48
N ASN A 312 33.85 30.43 3.48
CA ASN A 312 33.00 31.59 3.20
C ASN A 312 31.65 31.43 3.93
N ARG A 313 31.66 31.70 5.24
CA ARG A 313 30.50 31.54 6.10
C ARG A 313 29.30 32.36 5.69
N GLU A 314 29.47 33.54 5.15
CA GLU A 314 28.37 34.35 4.62
C GLU A 314 27.66 33.63 3.47
N PHE A 315 28.44 33.09 2.55
CA PHE A 315 27.90 32.34 1.43
C PHE A 315 27.22 31.06 1.87
N GLU A 316 27.84 30.30 2.78
CA GLU A 316 27.29 29.06 3.32
C GLU A 316 25.97 29.27 4.07
N GLN A 317 25.90 30.29 4.95
CA GLN A 317 24.69 30.63 5.70
C GLN A 317 23.56 31.13 4.78
N LYS A 318 23.91 31.89 3.73
CA LYS A 318 22.91 32.29 2.74
C LYS A 318 22.35 31.09 1.99
N PHE A 319 23.20 30.19 1.51
CA PHE A 319 22.79 28.99 0.82
C PHE A 319 21.92 28.09 1.71
N GLN A 320 22.34 27.85 2.96
CA GLN A 320 21.57 27.08 3.94
C GLN A 320 20.18 27.67 4.15
N LYS A 321 20.10 28.99 4.38
CA LYS A 321 18.83 29.69 4.59
C LYS A 321 17.91 29.61 3.38
N ASP A 322 18.45 29.73 2.17
CA ASP A 322 17.67 29.62 0.94
C ASP A 322 17.11 28.20 0.74
N ILE A 323 17.86 27.14 1.11
CA ILE A 323 17.40 25.74 1.10
C ILE A 323 16.32 25.49 2.15
N GLU A 324 16.49 26.01 3.38
CA GLU A 324 15.48 25.91 4.44
C GLU A 324 14.17 26.60 4.04
N GLN A 325 14.25 27.79 3.45
CA GLN A 325 13.09 28.50 2.91
C GLN A 325 12.42 27.78 1.75
N ALA A 326 13.17 27.00 0.99
CA ALA A 326 12.65 26.15 -0.06
C ALA A 326 11.99 24.84 0.48
N GLY A 327 11.99 24.60 1.79
CA GLY A 327 11.25 23.53 2.46
C GLY A 327 12.05 22.27 2.76
N LEU A 328 13.39 22.31 2.76
CA LEU A 328 14.21 21.22 3.31
C LEU A 328 14.47 21.44 4.79
N VAL A 329 14.58 20.33 5.51
CA VAL A 329 14.92 20.28 6.94
C VAL A 329 16.20 19.50 7.11
N GLU A 330 17.16 20.06 7.84
CA GLU A 330 18.45 19.42 8.10
C GLU A 330 18.37 18.52 9.33
N SER A 331 18.94 17.32 9.22
CA SER A 331 19.18 16.40 10.33
C SER A 331 20.48 15.64 10.11
N ASN A 332 21.45 15.83 11.01
CA ASN A 332 22.78 15.16 10.99
C ASN A 332 23.58 15.37 9.69
N GLY A 333 23.46 16.55 9.07
CA GLY A 333 24.15 16.87 7.81
C GLY A 333 23.43 16.39 6.55
N LEU A 334 22.30 15.71 6.68
CA LEU A 334 21.42 15.30 5.59
C LEU A 334 20.15 16.17 5.55
N TRP A 335 19.62 16.39 4.35
CA TRP A 335 18.49 17.26 4.12
C TRP A 335 17.27 16.49 3.64
N TYR A 336 16.13 16.67 4.29
CA TYR A 336 14.89 15.94 4.05
C TYR A 336 13.78 16.87 3.61
N THR A 337 12.90 16.39 2.73
CA THR A 337 11.66 17.09 2.36
C THR A 337 10.62 16.97 3.48
N GLN A 338 9.81 18.01 3.68
CA GLN A 338 8.73 18.01 4.70
C GLN A 338 7.58 17.07 4.34
N ASN A 339 7.45 16.65 3.09
CA ASN A 339 6.37 15.78 2.64
C ASN A 339 6.76 14.31 2.82
N THR A 340 6.08 13.62 3.76
CA THR A 340 6.33 12.22 4.12
C THR A 340 5.35 11.24 3.48
N GLU A 341 4.37 11.71 2.67
CA GLU A 341 3.43 10.84 1.98
C GLU A 341 4.02 10.32 0.66
N GLY A 342 4.04 9.02 0.47
CA GLY A 342 4.53 8.35 -0.74
C GLY A 342 6.01 7.95 -0.72
N ASP A 343 6.60 7.64 -1.91
CA ASP A 343 8.03 7.32 -2.01
C ASP A 343 8.87 8.56 -1.74
N SER A 344 9.62 8.54 -0.64
CA SER A 344 10.46 9.64 -0.21
C SER A 344 11.52 10.06 -1.24
N TYR A 345 12.04 9.11 -2.04
CA TYR A 345 13.01 9.39 -3.11
C TYR A 345 12.39 10.24 -4.22
N PHE A 346 11.17 9.91 -4.58
CA PHE A 346 10.40 10.66 -5.56
C PHE A 346 10.11 12.09 -5.08
N ASN A 347 9.75 12.28 -3.81
CA ASN A 347 9.48 13.59 -3.23
C ASN A 347 10.72 14.50 -3.32
N VAL A 348 11.91 13.94 -3.09
CA VAL A 348 13.17 14.67 -3.22
C VAL A 348 13.42 15.10 -4.68
N LEU A 349 13.24 14.20 -5.65
CA LEU A 349 13.43 14.52 -7.08
C LEU A 349 12.41 15.57 -7.56
N GLN A 350 11.17 15.49 -7.10
CA GLN A 350 10.13 16.48 -7.40
C GLN A 350 10.45 17.83 -6.78
N TRP A 351 10.95 17.84 -5.54
CA TRP A 351 11.39 19.06 -4.87
C TRP A 351 12.53 19.74 -5.65
N ILE A 352 13.55 18.98 -6.07
CA ILE A 352 14.66 19.47 -6.91
C ILE A 352 14.11 20.09 -8.20
N GLN A 353 13.15 19.44 -8.85
CA GLN A 353 12.55 19.92 -10.09
C GLN A 353 11.78 21.24 -9.88
N THR A 354 11.04 21.34 -8.79
CA THR A 354 10.26 22.53 -8.43
C THR A 354 11.19 23.73 -8.14
N HIS A 355 12.36 23.46 -7.52
CA HIS A 355 13.32 24.50 -7.12
C HIS A 355 14.55 24.60 -8.04
N LYS A 356 14.38 24.21 -9.31
CA LYS A 356 15.47 24.24 -10.30
C LYS A 356 16.16 25.58 -10.39
N GLN A 357 15.42 26.69 -10.32
CA GLN A 357 15.99 28.04 -10.36
C GLN A 357 16.97 28.32 -9.21
N LEU A 358 16.71 27.74 -8.03
CA LEU A 358 17.62 27.85 -6.88
C LEU A 358 18.93 27.13 -7.19
N PHE A 359 18.87 25.89 -7.69
CA PHE A 359 20.04 25.10 -8.08
C PHE A 359 20.88 25.79 -9.17
N ASP A 360 20.22 26.33 -10.19
CA ASP A 360 20.88 27.07 -11.29
C ASP A 360 21.56 28.37 -10.78
N SER A 361 20.98 29.05 -9.78
CA SER A 361 21.55 30.31 -9.20
C SER A 361 22.83 30.06 -8.41
N TYR A 362 22.99 28.86 -7.86
CA TYR A 362 24.18 28.43 -7.11
C TYR A 362 25.12 27.54 -7.89
N ASP A 363 24.78 27.19 -9.15
CA ASP A 363 25.53 26.28 -10.03
C ASP A 363 25.76 24.90 -9.35
N VAL A 364 24.66 24.34 -8.78
CA VAL A 364 24.71 23.08 -8.04
C VAL A 364 24.74 21.90 -9.01
N GLU A 365 25.78 21.07 -8.92
CA GLU A 365 25.84 19.80 -9.65
C GLU A 365 25.12 18.70 -8.89
N LEU A 366 24.21 17.97 -9.57
CA LEU A 366 23.39 16.90 -8.99
C LEU A 366 23.94 15.52 -9.34
N PHE A 367 23.99 14.62 -8.33
CA PHE A 367 24.44 13.24 -8.47
C PHE A 367 23.45 12.28 -7.79
N ASP A 368 23.39 11.02 -8.23
CA ASP A 368 22.70 9.93 -7.54
C ASP A 368 23.60 9.18 -6.56
N GLU A 369 23.05 8.17 -5.87
CA GLU A 369 23.80 7.29 -4.95
C GLU A 369 25.01 6.57 -5.58
N SER A 370 25.03 6.47 -6.90
CA SER A 370 26.10 5.81 -7.68
C SER A 370 27.12 6.79 -8.26
N ASP A 371 27.16 8.03 -7.78
CA ASP A 371 27.98 9.14 -8.32
C ASP A 371 27.72 9.44 -9.82
N GLN A 372 26.51 9.12 -10.33
CA GLN A 372 26.12 9.46 -11.70
C GLN A 372 25.46 10.83 -11.72
N LYS A 373 25.89 11.70 -12.66
CA LYS A 373 25.36 13.05 -12.79
C LYS A 373 23.91 13.02 -13.24
N ILE A 374 23.01 13.57 -12.43
CA ILE A 374 21.60 13.76 -12.76
C ILE A 374 21.47 14.98 -13.67
N GLN A 375 21.21 14.73 -14.96
CA GLN A 375 20.82 15.80 -15.86
C GLN A 375 19.29 15.98 -15.78
N ASN A 376 18.84 17.13 -15.34
CA ASN A 376 17.43 17.48 -15.20
C ASN A 376 16.83 17.81 -16.59
N LEU A 377 16.73 16.79 -17.44
CA LEU A 377 16.15 16.91 -18.76
C LEU A 377 14.63 16.72 -18.67
N GLN A 378 13.86 17.75 -19.02
CA GLN A 378 12.42 17.64 -19.12
C GLN A 378 12.04 16.61 -20.19
N ALA A 379 11.30 15.59 -19.79
CA ALA A 379 10.74 14.61 -20.70
C ALA A 379 9.64 15.27 -21.57
N LYS A 380 9.80 15.23 -22.88
CA LYS A 380 8.75 15.60 -23.83
C LYS A 380 8.24 14.34 -24.51
N LEU A 381 6.93 14.12 -24.48
CA LEU A 381 6.30 12.96 -25.12
C LEU A 381 5.58 13.41 -26.38
N GLU A 382 5.92 12.79 -27.48
CA GLU A 382 5.22 12.90 -28.75
C GLU A 382 4.52 11.59 -29.06
N MET A 383 3.22 11.63 -29.36
CA MET A 383 2.41 10.47 -29.64
C MET A 383 1.60 10.69 -30.90
N GLU A 384 1.57 9.67 -31.76
CA GLU A 384 0.83 9.68 -33.02
C GLU A 384 0.16 8.32 -33.27
N VAL A 385 -1.07 8.30 -33.73
CA VAL A 385 -1.70 7.08 -34.26
C VAL A 385 -1.33 6.92 -35.73
N VAL A 386 -0.60 5.83 -36.02
CA VAL A 386 0.00 5.62 -37.35
C VAL A 386 -0.86 4.75 -38.23
N SER A 387 -1.53 3.76 -37.68
CA SER A 387 -2.45 2.89 -38.40
C SER A 387 -3.72 2.64 -37.58
N ASP A 388 -4.86 2.51 -38.26
CA ASP A 388 -6.11 2.01 -37.72
C ASP A 388 -6.55 0.79 -38.51
N SER A 389 -6.48 -0.36 -37.84
CA SER A 389 -7.14 -1.57 -38.32
C SER A 389 -8.58 -1.61 -37.74
N ILE A 390 -9.38 -2.59 -38.21
CA ILE A 390 -10.75 -2.74 -37.73
C ILE A 390 -10.86 -2.85 -36.21
N ASP A 391 -9.88 -3.51 -35.57
CA ASP A 391 -9.94 -3.84 -34.15
C ASP A 391 -8.85 -3.18 -33.26
N TRP A 392 -7.88 -2.45 -33.87
CA TRP A 392 -6.68 -1.95 -33.17
C TRP A 392 -6.30 -0.55 -33.60
N PHE A 393 -5.73 0.21 -32.64
CA PHE A 393 -4.96 1.42 -32.87
C PHE A 393 -3.47 1.14 -32.67
N ASP A 394 -2.65 1.44 -33.65
CA ASP A 394 -1.19 1.41 -33.51
C ASP A 394 -0.68 2.81 -33.18
N VAL A 395 -0.15 2.96 -31.97
CA VAL A 395 0.35 4.23 -31.45
C VAL A 395 1.86 4.22 -31.50
N HIS A 396 2.43 5.17 -32.20
CA HIS A 396 3.84 5.52 -32.15
C HIS A 396 4.05 6.57 -31.07
N ALA A 397 4.97 6.32 -30.12
CA ALA A 397 5.26 7.27 -29.08
C ALA A 397 6.73 7.29 -28.73
N VAL A 398 7.28 8.51 -28.74
CA VAL A 398 8.69 8.76 -28.46
C VAL A 398 8.81 9.80 -27.35
N VAL A 399 9.68 9.50 -26.38
CA VAL A 399 10.05 10.43 -25.32
C VAL A 399 11.40 11.04 -25.66
N THR A 400 11.46 12.35 -25.61
CA THR A 400 12.69 13.11 -25.80
C THR A 400 13.16 13.67 -24.47
N PHE A 401 14.38 13.32 -24.07
CA PHE A 401 15.11 13.90 -22.93
C PHE A 401 16.29 14.70 -23.48
N GLY A 402 16.14 16.03 -23.62
CA GLY A 402 17.16 16.86 -24.28
C GLY A 402 17.43 16.39 -25.72
N GLU A 403 18.62 15.87 -25.99
CA GLU A 403 19.02 15.33 -27.30
C GLU A 403 18.66 13.84 -27.47
N TYR A 404 18.28 13.12 -26.40
CA TYR A 404 18.01 11.70 -26.43
C TYR A 404 16.55 11.39 -26.75
N LYS A 405 16.34 10.52 -27.74
CA LYS A 405 15.02 9.98 -28.09
C LYS A 405 14.92 8.52 -27.68
N ILE A 406 13.93 8.22 -26.86
CA ILE A 406 13.68 6.86 -26.36
C ILE A 406 12.25 6.44 -26.73
N PRO A 407 12.04 5.25 -27.31
CA PRO A 407 10.70 4.70 -27.49
C PRO A 407 9.93 4.66 -26.15
N PHE A 408 8.74 5.26 -26.10
CA PHE A 408 7.95 5.32 -24.87
C PHE A 408 7.65 3.93 -24.29
N LYS A 409 7.57 2.92 -25.13
CA LYS A 409 7.40 1.52 -24.75
C LYS A 409 8.49 1.01 -23.78
N LYS A 410 9.75 1.51 -23.88
CA LYS A 410 10.82 1.16 -22.95
C LYS A 410 10.54 1.63 -21.53
N LEU A 411 9.77 2.70 -21.38
CA LEU A 411 9.38 3.25 -20.07
C LEU A 411 8.24 2.49 -19.39
N ARG A 412 7.75 1.39 -19.99
CA ARG A 412 6.63 0.61 -19.46
C ARG A 412 6.86 0.17 -18.00
N LYS A 413 8.03 -0.33 -17.67
CA LYS A 413 8.35 -0.78 -16.31
C LYS A 413 8.32 0.39 -15.33
N ASN A 414 8.91 1.50 -15.71
CA ASN A 414 8.94 2.72 -14.90
C ASN A 414 7.54 3.24 -14.64
N ILE A 415 6.71 3.38 -15.69
CA ILE A 415 5.33 3.88 -15.56
C ILE A 415 4.47 2.93 -14.72
N LEU A 416 4.59 1.61 -14.89
CA LEU A 416 3.78 0.65 -14.14
C LEU A 416 4.19 0.52 -12.68
N ASN A 417 5.48 0.67 -12.39
CA ASN A 417 6.03 0.60 -11.03
C ASN A 417 6.12 1.98 -10.36
N GLU A 418 5.69 3.03 -11.06
CA GLU A 418 5.80 4.42 -10.60
C GLU A 418 7.24 4.87 -10.28
N ASP A 419 8.20 4.29 -11.03
CA ASP A 419 9.61 4.60 -10.93
C ASP A 419 9.96 5.80 -11.83
N PRO A 420 10.33 6.96 -11.26
CA PRO A 420 10.58 8.18 -12.03
C PRO A 420 11.93 8.18 -12.75
N VAL A 421 12.81 7.25 -12.45
CA VAL A 421 14.19 7.25 -12.91
C VAL A 421 14.35 6.41 -14.16
N VAL A 422 14.91 7.00 -15.22
CA VAL A 422 15.22 6.33 -16.47
C VAL A 422 16.70 6.45 -16.79
N GLN A 423 17.37 5.34 -16.99
CA GLN A 423 18.73 5.32 -17.49
C GLN A 423 18.75 5.69 -18.98
N LEU A 424 19.48 6.76 -19.31
CA LEU A 424 19.72 7.24 -20.66
C LEU A 424 21.02 6.63 -21.22
N PRO A 425 21.23 6.67 -22.56
CA PRO A 425 22.55 6.39 -23.12
C PRO A 425 23.64 7.26 -22.48
N ASN A 426 24.85 6.74 -22.30
CA ASN A 426 25.99 7.35 -21.59
C ASN A 426 25.84 7.48 -20.06
N ASN A 427 25.09 6.60 -19.43
CA ASN A 427 24.89 6.56 -17.99
C ASN A 427 24.28 7.86 -17.38
N GLN A 428 23.58 8.63 -18.18
CA GLN A 428 22.81 9.79 -17.68
C GLN A 428 21.43 9.36 -17.19
N ILE A 429 20.83 10.16 -16.31
CA ILE A 429 19.54 9.91 -15.73
C ILE A 429 18.53 10.93 -16.24
N GLY A 430 17.41 10.43 -16.79
CA GLY A 430 16.22 11.21 -17.12
C GLY A 430 15.13 11.02 -16.06
N ILE A 431 14.33 12.05 -15.82
CA ILE A 431 13.23 12.01 -14.86
C ILE A 431 11.89 12.03 -15.60
N ILE A 432 11.03 11.05 -15.29
CA ILE A 432 9.65 10.98 -15.78
C ILE A 432 8.76 11.88 -14.90
N PRO A 433 7.97 12.81 -15.51
CA PRO A 433 7.02 13.60 -14.73
C PRO A 433 5.97 12.71 -14.02
N THR A 434 5.64 13.06 -12.78
CA THR A 434 4.63 12.33 -11.96
C THR A 434 3.30 12.16 -12.62
N GLU A 435 2.85 13.21 -13.29
CA GLU A 435 1.57 13.24 -14.01
C GLU A 435 1.47 12.10 -15.04
N TRP A 436 2.63 11.60 -15.54
CA TRP A 436 2.66 10.53 -16.54
C TRP A 436 2.26 9.19 -15.96
N PHE A 437 2.53 8.94 -14.68
CA PHE A 437 2.16 7.68 -14.03
C PHE A 437 0.64 7.51 -14.04
N ALA A 438 -0.09 8.48 -13.54
CA ALA A 438 -1.56 8.45 -13.55
C ALA A 438 -2.13 8.47 -14.98
N LYS A 439 -1.53 9.29 -15.87
CA LYS A 439 -2.05 9.56 -17.21
C LYS A 439 -1.83 8.40 -18.20
N TYR A 440 -0.67 7.75 -18.15
CA TYR A 440 -0.29 6.74 -19.14
C TYR A 440 -0.28 5.30 -18.63
N LYS A 441 -0.50 5.07 -17.33
CA LYS A 441 -0.57 3.74 -16.74
C LYS A 441 -1.60 2.86 -17.46
N GLU A 442 -2.78 3.39 -17.73
CA GLU A 442 -3.86 2.70 -18.43
C GLU A 442 -3.45 2.25 -19.85
N LEU A 443 -2.73 3.11 -20.57
CA LEU A 443 -2.24 2.79 -21.91
C LEU A 443 -1.30 1.56 -21.88
N PHE A 444 -0.37 1.52 -20.93
CA PHE A 444 0.57 0.40 -20.79
C PHE A 444 -0.06 -0.89 -20.26
N LEU A 445 -1.12 -0.78 -19.46
CA LEU A 445 -1.83 -1.93 -18.92
C LEU A 445 -2.51 -2.72 -20.04
N PHE A 446 -3.12 -2.03 -21.02
CA PHE A 446 -3.94 -2.64 -22.07
C PHE A 446 -3.26 -2.71 -23.45
N SER A 447 -2.01 -2.25 -23.56
CA SER A 447 -1.25 -2.40 -24.79
C SER A 447 -0.68 -3.80 -24.93
N THR A 448 -0.71 -4.33 -26.16
CA THR A 448 -0.10 -5.62 -26.50
C THR A 448 1.30 -5.44 -27.06
N LYS A 449 2.11 -6.50 -26.96
CA LYS A 449 3.47 -6.54 -27.52
C LYS A 449 3.38 -6.85 -29.02
N ASN A 450 3.44 -5.83 -29.88
CA ASN A 450 3.77 -6.04 -31.27
C ASN A 450 5.29 -6.17 -31.43
N GLY A 451 5.72 -6.90 -32.47
CA GLY A 451 7.14 -7.17 -32.69
C GLY A 451 8.03 -5.93 -32.91
N ASN A 452 7.45 -4.77 -33.20
CA ASN A 452 8.17 -3.52 -33.36
C ASN A 452 8.33 -2.81 -31.98
N PRO A 453 9.55 -2.43 -31.56
CA PRO A 453 9.81 -1.76 -30.30
C PRO A 453 9.22 -0.34 -30.22
N ASP A 454 8.95 0.33 -31.32
CA ASP A 454 8.53 1.74 -31.36
C ASP A 454 7.01 1.92 -31.32
N TYR A 455 6.25 0.82 -31.47
CA TYR A 455 4.80 0.85 -31.53
C TYR A 455 4.18 0.02 -30.39
N PHE A 456 3.00 0.43 -29.95
CA PHE A 456 2.12 -0.41 -29.16
C PHE A 456 0.71 -0.36 -29.75
N SER A 457 0.09 -1.53 -29.79
CA SER A 457 -1.26 -1.68 -30.29
C SER A 457 -2.23 -1.69 -29.15
N VAL A 458 -3.28 -0.88 -29.24
CA VAL A 458 -4.35 -0.77 -28.26
C VAL A 458 -5.63 -1.21 -28.95
N LYS A 459 -6.38 -2.14 -28.32
CA LYS A 459 -7.65 -2.61 -28.86
C LYS A 459 -8.67 -1.48 -28.95
N LEU A 460 -9.52 -1.50 -29.99
CA LEU A 460 -10.58 -0.53 -30.21
C LEU A 460 -11.55 -0.41 -29.00
N VAL A 461 -11.74 -1.47 -28.25
CA VAL A 461 -12.54 -1.45 -27.01
C VAL A 461 -12.04 -0.44 -25.96
N HIS A 462 -10.77 -0.01 -26.04
CA HIS A 462 -10.19 1.04 -25.20
C HIS A 462 -10.23 2.43 -25.84
N TYR A 463 -11.12 2.68 -26.78
CA TYR A 463 -11.23 3.96 -27.50
C TYR A 463 -11.33 5.18 -26.58
N LYS A 464 -12.02 5.06 -25.44
CA LYS A 464 -12.12 6.12 -24.42
C LYS A 464 -10.78 6.47 -23.76
N THR A 465 -9.86 5.52 -23.67
CA THR A 465 -8.49 5.76 -23.17
C THR A 465 -7.72 6.59 -24.20
N ILE A 466 -7.80 6.23 -25.50
CA ILE A 466 -7.14 6.96 -26.59
C ILE A 466 -7.65 8.40 -26.70
N GLN A 467 -8.95 8.64 -26.58
CA GLN A 467 -9.54 9.99 -26.64
C GLN A 467 -9.00 10.97 -25.58
N ARG A 468 -8.56 10.47 -24.46
CA ARG A 468 -8.03 11.30 -23.35
C ARG A 468 -6.55 11.62 -23.46
N LEU A 469 -5.83 10.91 -24.32
CA LEU A 469 -4.41 11.10 -24.49
C LEU A 469 -4.15 12.26 -25.47
N PRO A 470 -3.07 13.02 -25.30
CA PRO A 470 -2.66 14.06 -26.20
C PRO A 470 -2.01 13.45 -27.45
N VAL A 471 -2.80 12.67 -28.21
CA VAL A 471 -2.35 11.94 -29.39
C VAL A 471 -2.72 12.74 -30.62
N LYS A 472 -1.80 12.88 -31.56
CA LYS A 472 -2.13 13.40 -32.89
C LYS A 472 -2.95 12.35 -33.63
N LEU A 473 -4.21 12.67 -33.88
CA LEU A 473 -5.16 11.84 -34.63
C LEU A 473 -5.32 12.39 -36.05
N SER A 474 -5.35 11.49 -37.05
CA SER A 474 -5.75 11.86 -38.41
C SER A 474 -7.22 12.29 -38.43
N ASP A 475 -7.63 13.08 -39.41
CA ASP A 475 -9.04 13.51 -39.53
C ASP A 475 -9.99 12.34 -39.75
N ALA A 476 -9.56 11.30 -40.46
CA ALA A 476 -10.28 10.05 -40.60
C ALA A 476 -10.51 9.37 -39.21
N MET A 477 -9.52 9.35 -38.38
CA MET A 477 -9.58 8.79 -37.01
C MET A 477 -10.48 9.61 -36.09
N LYS A 478 -10.38 10.95 -36.14
CA LYS A 478 -11.29 11.83 -35.37
C LYS A 478 -12.73 11.56 -35.76
N THR A 479 -12.99 11.49 -37.08
CA THR A 479 -14.32 11.16 -37.62
C THR A 479 -14.77 9.80 -37.12
N ARG A 480 -13.94 8.76 -37.18
CA ARG A 480 -14.25 7.42 -36.65
C ARG A 480 -14.56 7.43 -35.15
N LEU A 481 -13.77 8.08 -34.33
CA LEU A 481 -14.01 8.18 -32.87
C LEU A 481 -15.29 8.96 -32.56
N MET A 482 -15.60 10.01 -33.34
CA MET A 482 -16.89 10.70 -33.28
C MET A 482 -18.05 9.79 -33.72
N HIS A 483 -17.85 9.00 -34.78
CA HIS A 483 -18.84 8.02 -35.21
C HIS A 483 -19.11 6.94 -34.16
N ILE A 484 -18.10 6.46 -33.46
CA ILE A 484 -18.29 5.54 -32.33
C ILE A 484 -19.22 6.15 -31.27
N GLU A 485 -19.16 7.44 -31.01
CA GLU A 485 -20.06 8.09 -30.03
C GLU A 485 -21.43 8.44 -30.55
N THR A 486 -21.55 8.76 -31.83
CA THR A 486 -22.79 9.33 -32.41
C THR A 486 -23.66 8.33 -33.19
N ASN A 487 -23.05 7.36 -33.87
CA ASN A 487 -23.79 6.50 -34.84
C ASN A 487 -24.66 5.39 -34.22
N GLY A 488 -24.59 5.13 -32.93
CA GLY A 488 -25.45 4.10 -32.31
C GLY A 488 -26.77 4.63 -31.76
N LEU A 489 -26.88 5.93 -31.52
CA LEU A 489 -27.94 6.45 -30.64
C LEU A 489 -29.08 7.19 -31.34
N ARG A 490 -28.90 7.72 -32.57
CA ARG A 490 -29.87 8.67 -33.10
C ARG A 490 -30.88 8.12 -34.14
N ASP A 491 -30.53 7.15 -35.01
CA ASP A 491 -31.34 6.82 -36.15
C ASP A 491 -31.69 5.33 -36.35
N ASN A 492 -31.67 4.53 -35.27
CA ASN A 492 -32.03 3.12 -35.36
C ASN A 492 -33.53 2.91 -35.04
N GLU A 493 -34.37 2.91 -36.04
CA GLU A 493 -35.77 2.50 -35.90
C GLU A 493 -35.86 0.99 -35.66
N VAL A 494 -36.86 0.59 -34.88
CA VAL A 494 -37.17 -0.83 -34.67
C VAL A 494 -37.68 -1.43 -35.97
N PRO A 495 -37.20 -2.61 -36.40
CA PRO A 495 -37.65 -3.24 -37.64
C PRO A 495 -39.19 -3.42 -37.68
N LYS A 496 -39.79 -3.12 -38.84
CA LYS A 496 -41.26 -3.19 -39.04
C LYS A 496 -41.81 -4.62 -38.92
N GLU A 497 -40.99 -5.61 -39.13
CA GLU A 497 -41.28 -7.03 -39.00
C GLU A 497 -41.54 -7.48 -37.56
N ILE A 498 -41.12 -6.67 -36.58
CA ILE A 498 -41.36 -6.94 -35.15
C ILE A 498 -42.81 -6.64 -34.79
N LYS A 499 -43.57 -7.66 -34.47
CA LYS A 499 -45.00 -7.57 -34.09
C LYS A 499 -45.20 -7.17 -32.61
N ALA A 500 -44.46 -6.16 -32.18
CA ALA A 500 -44.57 -5.61 -30.84
C ALA A 500 -44.20 -4.13 -30.83
N LYS A 501 -44.84 -3.33 -29.97
CA LYS A 501 -44.45 -1.96 -29.70
C LYS A 501 -43.49 -1.97 -28.51
N LEU A 502 -42.20 -1.67 -28.77
CA LEU A 502 -41.18 -1.56 -27.69
C LEU A 502 -41.52 -0.36 -26.81
N ARG A 503 -41.32 -0.54 -25.50
CA ARG A 503 -41.40 0.56 -24.53
C ARG A 503 -40.21 1.52 -24.70
N PRO A 504 -40.31 2.80 -24.26
CA PRO A 504 -39.23 3.78 -24.45
C PRO A 504 -37.85 3.25 -23.99
N TYR A 505 -37.77 2.67 -22.82
CA TYR A 505 -36.51 2.11 -22.29
C TYR A 505 -36.04 0.89 -23.13
N GLN A 506 -36.95 0.06 -23.69
CA GLN A 506 -36.53 -1.05 -24.55
C GLN A 506 -35.98 -0.53 -25.90
N VAL A 507 -36.48 0.60 -26.40
CA VAL A 507 -35.92 1.27 -27.58
C VAL A 507 -34.49 1.78 -27.28
N GLU A 508 -34.26 2.31 -26.12
CA GLU A 508 -32.90 2.72 -25.68
C GLU A 508 -31.95 1.52 -25.64
N GLY A 509 -32.35 0.40 -25.02
CA GLY A 509 -31.55 -0.82 -24.97
C GLY A 509 -31.32 -1.40 -26.38
N TYR A 510 -32.35 -1.40 -27.26
CA TYR A 510 -32.20 -1.78 -28.66
C TYR A 510 -31.17 -0.87 -29.40
N ARG A 511 -31.26 0.43 -29.22
CA ARG A 511 -30.30 1.38 -29.80
C ARG A 511 -28.86 1.13 -29.29
N TRP A 512 -28.71 0.82 -28.00
CA TRP A 512 -27.40 0.43 -27.45
C TRP A 512 -26.90 -0.89 -28.08
N LEU A 513 -27.76 -1.88 -28.28
CA LEU A 513 -27.40 -3.10 -29.02
C LEU A 513 -26.96 -2.81 -30.45
N CYS A 514 -27.66 -1.87 -31.14
CA CYS A 514 -27.24 -1.40 -32.45
C CYS A 514 -25.88 -0.67 -32.44
N PHE A 515 -25.62 0.12 -31.41
CA PHE A 515 -24.32 0.75 -31.20
C PHE A 515 -23.20 -0.29 -31.09
N LEU A 516 -23.38 -1.34 -30.27
CA LEU A 516 -22.41 -2.43 -30.16
C LEU A 516 -22.19 -3.11 -31.52
N HIS A 517 -23.30 -3.41 -32.24
CA HIS A 517 -23.24 -4.06 -33.55
C HIS A 517 -22.45 -3.24 -34.57
N ALA A 518 -22.73 -1.94 -34.69
CA ALA A 518 -22.07 -1.04 -35.63
C ALA A 518 -20.56 -0.89 -35.39
N ASN A 519 -20.11 -1.04 -34.13
CA ASN A 519 -18.72 -0.84 -33.74
C ASN A 519 -17.95 -2.15 -33.53
N ASN A 520 -18.50 -3.31 -33.89
CA ASN A 520 -17.88 -4.62 -33.65
C ASN A 520 -17.63 -4.95 -32.17
N PHE A 521 -18.39 -4.36 -31.25
CA PHE A 521 -18.27 -4.59 -29.85
C PHE A 521 -19.18 -5.71 -29.35
N GLY A 522 -18.73 -6.51 -28.45
CA GLY A 522 -19.57 -7.36 -27.63
C GLY A 522 -20.01 -6.63 -26.36
N GLY A 523 -21.12 -7.03 -25.77
CA GLY A 523 -21.62 -6.41 -24.55
C GLY A 523 -22.51 -7.32 -23.73
N CYS A 524 -22.94 -6.79 -22.58
CA CYS A 524 -23.79 -7.45 -21.61
C CYS A 524 -25.03 -6.60 -21.34
N LEU A 525 -26.19 -7.06 -21.82
CA LEU A 525 -27.49 -6.47 -21.48
C LEU A 525 -27.93 -7.01 -20.12
N ALA A 526 -27.75 -6.19 -19.09
CA ALA A 526 -27.87 -6.54 -17.69
C ALA A 526 -29.12 -5.96 -17.03
N ASP A 527 -30.17 -5.66 -17.79
CA ASP A 527 -31.47 -5.19 -17.30
C ASP A 527 -32.06 -6.16 -16.29
N ASP A 528 -32.78 -5.65 -15.30
CA ASP A 528 -33.49 -6.46 -14.34
C ASP A 528 -34.40 -7.49 -15.04
N MET A 529 -34.66 -8.60 -14.37
CA MET A 529 -35.52 -9.64 -14.91
C MET A 529 -36.96 -9.14 -15.17
N GLY A 530 -37.52 -9.51 -16.32
CA GLY A 530 -38.86 -9.11 -16.70
C GLY A 530 -38.94 -7.78 -17.47
N LEU A 531 -37.82 -7.08 -17.72
CA LEU A 531 -37.80 -5.87 -18.55
C LEU A 531 -37.74 -6.13 -20.07
N GLY A 532 -37.78 -7.40 -20.50
CA GLY A 532 -37.90 -7.76 -21.92
C GLY A 532 -36.58 -7.77 -22.69
N LYS A 533 -35.51 -8.28 -22.08
CA LYS A 533 -34.19 -8.50 -22.74
C LYS A 533 -34.33 -9.34 -24.01
N THR A 534 -35.17 -10.37 -23.99
CA THR A 534 -35.46 -11.27 -25.13
C THR A 534 -35.97 -10.47 -26.32
N LEU A 535 -37.01 -9.62 -26.14
CA LEU A 535 -37.59 -8.82 -27.19
C LEU A 535 -36.60 -7.82 -27.79
N GLN A 536 -35.78 -7.16 -26.96
CA GLN A 536 -34.74 -6.26 -27.42
C GLN A 536 -33.71 -7.01 -28.28
N THR A 537 -33.35 -8.24 -27.90
CA THR A 537 -32.39 -9.10 -28.63
C THR A 537 -33.00 -9.63 -29.92
N ILE A 538 -34.28 -10.05 -29.93
CA ILE A 538 -35.01 -10.47 -31.15
C ILE A 538 -35.05 -9.30 -32.13
N SER A 539 -35.31 -8.07 -31.66
CA SER A 539 -35.30 -6.87 -32.51
C SER A 539 -33.96 -6.60 -33.15
N LEU A 540 -32.84 -6.82 -32.40
CA LEU A 540 -31.47 -6.76 -32.95
C LEU A 540 -31.26 -7.83 -34.04
N ILE A 541 -31.62 -9.08 -33.75
CA ILE A 541 -31.44 -10.21 -34.69
C ILE A 541 -32.22 -9.93 -35.98
N GLN A 542 -33.48 -9.44 -35.89
CA GLN A 542 -34.29 -9.06 -37.07
C GLN A 542 -33.59 -7.98 -37.91
N LYS A 543 -33.04 -6.94 -37.27
CA LYS A 543 -32.26 -5.90 -37.98
C LYS A 543 -31.05 -6.50 -38.70
N VAL A 544 -30.32 -7.39 -38.04
CA VAL A 544 -29.16 -8.06 -38.60
C VAL A 544 -29.53 -8.88 -39.82
N LEU A 545 -30.64 -9.62 -39.77
CA LEU A 545 -31.13 -10.41 -40.89
C LEU A 545 -31.55 -9.51 -42.06
N ASN A 546 -32.12 -8.35 -41.77
CA ASN A 546 -32.42 -7.36 -42.84
C ASN A 546 -31.14 -6.88 -43.53
N ILE A 547 -30.08 -6.54 -42.77
CA ILE A 547 -28.76 -6.15 -43.29
C ILE A 547 -28.12 -7.29 -44.10
N GLN A 548 -28.21 -8.53 -43.62
CA GLN A 548 -27.68 -9.71 -44.34
C GLN A 548 -28.42 -9.95 -45.67
N LYS A 549 -29.72 -9.79 -45.68
CA LYS A 549 -30.52 -9.91 -46.91
C LYS A 549 -30.15 -8.83 -47.92
N GLU A 550 -29.94 -7.59 -47.51
CA GLU A 550 -29.49 -6.48 -48.34
C GLU A 550 -28.10 -6.72 -48.95
N SER A 551 -27.19 -7.34 -48.16
CA SER A 551 -25.80 -7.66 -48.59
C SER A 551 -25.70 -8.98 -49.37
N GLY A 552 -26.78 -9.75 -49.49
CA GLY A 552 -26.78 -11.09 -50.14
C GLY A 552 -26.00 -12.15 -49.36
N GLN A 553 -25.68 -11.90 -48.08
CA GLN A 553 -24.98 -12.83 -47.20
C GLN A 553 -25.98 -13.43 -46.21
N HIS A 554 -25.86 -14.74 -45.94
CA HIS A 554 -26.60 -15.38 -44.88
C HIS A 554 -25.65 -16.10 -43.92
N LYS A 555 -25.77 -15.84 -42.62
CA LYS A 555 -24.98 -16.47 -41.59
C LYS A 555 -25.85 -16.65 -40.35
N THR A 556 -25.94 -17.87 -39.88
CA THR A 556 -26.79 -18.26 -38.76
C THR A 556 -26.32 -17.70 -37.43
N SER A 557 -27.23 -17.36 -36.53
CA SER A 557 -26.96 -16.94 -35.16
C SER A 557 -27.26 -18.07 -34.17
N LEU A 558 -26.45 -18.15 -33.09
CA LEU A 558 -26.59 -19.14 -32.02
C LEU A 558 -27.07 -18.47 -30.73
N ILE A 559 -28.11 -18.99 -30.13
CA ILE A 559 -28.55 -18.60 -28.77
C ILE A 559 -28.38 -19.81 -27.85
N VAL A 560 -27.60 -19.62 -26.81
CA VAL A 560 -27.39 -20.61 -25.75
C VAL A 560 -28.09 -20.17 -24.49
N SER A 561 -29.00 -20.99 -23.99
CA SER A 561 -29.75 -20.66 -22.77
C SER A 561 -29.91 -21.89 -21.88
N PRO A 562 -30.31 -21.72 -20.60
CA PRO A 562 -30.74 -22.83 -19.78
C PRO A 562 -31.89 -23.61 -20.42
N ALA A 563 -31.96 -24.92 -20.18
CA ALA A 563 -32.93 -25.81 -20.82
C ALA A 563 -34.39 -25.37 -20.65
N SER A 564 -34.72 -24.77 -19.53
CA SER A 564 -36.08 -24.29 -19.23
C SER A 564 -36.48 -23.00 -19.99
N ILE A 565 -35.52 -22.30 -20.58
CA ILE A 565 -35.79 -21.05 -21.32
C ILE A 565 -35.83 -21.25 -22.83
N VAL A 566 -35.30 -22.34 -23.37
CA VAL A 566 -35.22 -22.56 -24.82
C VAL A 566 -36.60 -22.48 -25.49
N TYR A 567 -37.62 -23.09 -24.88
CA TYR A 567 -38.99 -23.01 -25.39
C TYR A 567 -39.61 -21.61 -25.31
N ASN A 568 -39.29 -20.87 -24.24
CA ASN A 568 -39.73 -19.48 -24.14
C ASN A 568 -39.13 -18.60 -25.25
N TRP A 569 -37.83 -18.79 -25.58
CA TRP A 569 -37.19 -18.14 -26.71
C TRP A 569 -37.91 -18.45 -28.01
N TYR A 570 -38.23 -19.74 -28.25
CA TYR A 570 -38.95 -20.16 -29.45
C TYR A 570 -40.33 -19.52 -29.57
N ASN A 571 -41.10 -19.55 -28.48
CA ASN A 571 -42.42 -18.95 -28.42
C ASN A 571 -42.38 -17.41 -28.58
N GLU A 572 -41.35 -16.75 -28.04
CA GLU A 572 -41.19 -15.28 -28.24
C GLU A 572 -40.80 -14.95 -29.70
N PHE A 573 -40.00 -15.78 -30.37
CA PHE A 573 -39.75 -15.61 -31.82
C PHE A 573 -41.03 -15.76 -32.63
N GLU A 574 -41.79 -16.81 -32.39
CA GLU A 574 -43.05 -17.00 -33.09
C GLU A 574 -44.06 -15.87 -32.87
N LYS A 575 -44.09 -15.33 -31.66
CA LYS A 575 -44.98 -14.25 -31.29
C LYS A 575 -44.56 -12.90 -31.88
N PHE A 576 -43.31 -12.56 -31.81
CA PHE A 576 -42.82 -11.20 -32.09
C PHE A 576 -42.12 -11.08 -33.46
N ALA A 577 -41.54 -12.14 -33.97
CA ALA A 577 -40.80 -12.15 -35.22
C ALA A 577 -40.98 -13.48 -35.99
N PRO A 578 -42.25 -13.83 -36.39
CA PRO A 578 -42.54 -15.11 -37.02
C PRO A 578 -41.88 -15.33 -38.38
N GLY A 579 -41.26 -14.31 -38.96
CA GLY A 579 -40.50 -14.42 -40.21
C GLY A 579 -39.10 -14.99 -40.05
N ILE A 580 -38.60 -15.15 -38.80
CA ILE A 580 -37.29 -15.70 -38.49
C ILE A 580 -37.37 -17.23 -38.41
N LYS A 581 -36.57 -17.94 -39.20
CA LYS A 581 -36.48 -19.42 -39.15
C LYS A 581 -35.65 -19.87 -37.96
N VAL A 582 -36.32 -20.44 -36.96
CA VAL A 582 -35.67 -20.88 -35.71
C VAL A 582 -35.63 -22.41 -35.62
N PHE A 583 -34.44 -22.96 -35.32
CA PHE A 583 -34.27 -24.38 -35.08
C PHE A 583 -33.91 -24.65 -33.59
N LYS A 584 -34.61 -25.62 -33.00
CA LYS A 584 -34.33 -26.10 -31.62
C LYS A 584 -33.37 -27.27 -31.63
N TYR A 585 -32.10 -27.03 -31.34
CA TYR A 585 -31.09 -28.09 -31.17
C TYR A 585 -31.16 -28.65 -29.75
N ILE A 586 -32.14 -29.57 -29.53
CA ILE A 586 -32.45 -30.17 -28.23
C ILE A 586 -32.72 -31.68 -28.40
N GLY A 587 -32.75 -32.44 -27.29
CA GLY A 587 -33.07 -33.89 -27.28
C GLY A 587 -31.82 -34.78 -27.44
N ASN A 588 -32.05 -36.09 -27.40
CA ASN A 588 -30.98 -37.09 -27.45
C ASN A 588 -30.67 -37.57 -28.87
N GLU A 589 -31.65 -37.57 -29.75
CA GLU A 589 -31.56 -38.06 -31.15
C GLU A 589 -31.30 -36.92 -32.16
N ARG A 590 -30.46 -35.99 -31.78
CA ARG A 590 -30.13 -34.83 -32.62
C ARG A 590 -29.07 -35.16 -33.68
N ASN A 591 -29.24 -34.67 -34.86
CA ASN A 591 -28.22 -34.77 -35.91
C ASN A 591 -27.00 -33.90 -35.57
N ARG A 592 -25.80 -34.48 -35.57
CA ARG A 592 -24.53 -33.81 -35.25
C ARG A 592 -23.78 -33.32 -36.48
N SER A 593 -24.34 -33.50 -37.66
CA SER A 593 -23.87 -32.87 -38.89
C SER A 593 -24.50 -31.49 -38.97
N PHE A 594 -23.68 -30.42 -38.97
CA PHE A 594 -24.21 -29.04 -38.91
C PHE A 594 -24.43 -28.39 -40.27
N SER A 595 -24.38 -29.15 -41.38
CA SER A 595 -24.61 -28.66 -42.74
C SER A 595 -26.01 -28.06 -42.94
N TYR A 596 -26.99 -28.44 -42.13
CA TYR A 596 -28.34 -27.90 -42.20
C TYR A 596 -28.57 -26.61 -41.40
N PHE A 597 -27.54 -26.16 -40.64
CA PHE A 597 -27.67 -24.90 -39.90
C PHE A 597 -27.85 -23.70 -40.80
N ASP A 598 -27.27 -23.74 -42.00
CA ASP A 598 -27.42 -22.65 -42.99
C ASP A 598 -28.86 -22.47 -43.50
N GLU A 599 -29.77 -23.43 -43.26
CA GLU A 599 -31.18 -23.33 -43.60
C GLU A 599 -31.98 -22.49 -42.61
N TYR A 600 -31.39 -22.20 -41.44
CA TYR A 600 -32.02 -21.48 -40.34
C TYR A 600 -31.33 -20.17 -40.01
N ASP A 601 -32.10 -19.18 -39.60
CA ASP A 601 -31.60 -17.88 -39.18
C ASP A 601 -31.02 -17.93 -37.73
N VAL A 602 -31.66 -18.74 -36.87
CA VAL A 602 -31.32 -18.86 -35.45
C VAL A 602 -31.35 -20.32 -34.99
N ILE A 603 -30.30 -20.74 -34.29
CA ILE A 603 -30.23 -22.02 -33.58
C ILE A 603 -30.36 -21.76 -32.09
N LEU A 604 -31.31 -22.44 -31.44
CA LEU A 604 -31.48 -22.45 -29.98
C LEU A 604 -30.94 -23.72 -29.40
N THR A 605 -30.05 -23.61 -28.40
CA THR A 605 -29.47 -24.78 -27.68
C THR A 605 -29.28 -24.49 -26.22
N THR A 606 -28.83 -25.51 -25.48
CA THR A 606 -28.54 -25.40 -24.03
C THR A 606 -27.05 -25.46 -23.74
N TYR A 607 -26.64 -24.89 -22.61
CA TYR A 607 -25.22 -24.96 -22.14
C TYR A 607 -24.73 -26.42 -21.98
N GLY A 608 -25.62 -27.34 -21.53
CA GLY A 608 -25.32 -28.76 -21.42
C GLY A 608 -25.04 -29.44 -22.74
N LEU A 609 -25.87 -29.21 -23.74
CA LEU A 609 -25.75 -29.77 -25.09
C LEU A 609 -24.55 -29.18 -25.83
N LEU A 610 -24.39 -27.85 -25.73
CA LEU A 610 -23.19 -27.18 -26.26
C LEU A 610 -21.89 -27.80 -25.73
N ARG A 611 -21.80 -28.00 -24.42
CA ARG A 611 -20.62 -28.63 -23.81
C ARG A 611 -20.39 -30.07 -24.33
N ASN A 612 -21.46 -30.85 -24.48
CA ASN A 612 -21.34 -32.23 -24.91
C ASN A 612 -20.96 -32.38 -26.39
N ASP A 613 -21.42 -31.46 -27.24
CA ASP A 613 -21.23 -31.51 -28.69
C ASP A 613 -20.26 -30.41 -29.20
N ILE A 614 -19.41 -29.87 -28.32
CA ILE A 614 -18.54 -28.72 -28.61
C ILE A 614 -17.62 -28.95 -29.83
N THR A 615 -17.12 -30.15 -30.06
CA THR A 615 -16.29 -30.51 -31.21
C THR A 615 -16.95 -30.22 -32.56
N SER A 616 -18.28 -30.27 -32.63
CA SER A 616 -19.06 -29.95 -33.78
C SER A 616 -19.31 -28.45 -33.87
N PHE A 617 -19.72 -27.81 -32.76
CA PHE A 617 -19.99 -26.37 -32.70
C PHE A 617 -18.75 -25.51 -32.96
N GLU A 618 -17.53 -25.90 -32.55
CA GLU A 618 -16.29 -25.16 -32.77
C GLU A 618 -15.88 -25.03 -34.24
N ASN A 619 -16.42 -25.90 -35.12
CA ASN A 619 -16.14 -25.90 -36.55
C ASN A 619 -17.13 -25.02 -37.38
N TYR A 620 -18.24 -24.61 -36.76
CA TYR A 620 -19.22 -23.74 -37.40
C TYR A 620 -18.96 -22.25 -37.07
N ASP A 621 -19.08 -21.37 -38.05
CA ASP A 621 -18.83 -19.94 -37.86
C ASP A 621 -20.17 -19.17 -37.84
N PHE A 622 -20.56 -18.72 -36.65
CA PHE A 622 -21.80 -18.04 -36.39
C PHE A 622 -21.71 -16.54 -36.63
N TYR A 623 -22.84 -15.90 -36.93
CA TYR A 623 -22.88 -14.43 -36.99
C TYR A 623 -22.93 -13.83 -35.58
N TYR A 624 -23.93 -14.19 -34.79
CA TYR A 624 -24.04 -13.85 -33.38
C TYR A 624 -23.95 -15.11 -32.49
N ILE A 625 -23.28 -14.98 -31.36
CA ILE A 625 -23.47 -15.90 -30.24
C ILE A 625 -24.06 -15.09 -29.09
N VAL A 626 -25.28 -15.46 -28.69
CA VAL A 626 -25.99 -14.87 -27.57
C VAL A 626 -26.02 -15.89 -26.43
N LEU A 627 -25.47 -15.53 -25.27
CA LEU A 627 -25.56 -16.36 -24.06
C LEU A 627 -26.57 -15.74 -23.09
N ASP A 628 -27.71 -16.41 -22.91
CA ASP A 628 -28.74 -16.02 -21.95
C ASP A 628 -28.48 -16.64 -20.57
N GLU A 629 -28.83 -15.93 -19.52
CA GLU A 629 -28.44 -16.22 -18.14
C GLU A 629 -26.92 -16.48 -18.04
N SER A 630 -26.13 -15.48 -18.48
CA SER A 630 -24.68 -15.60 -18.68
C SER A 630 -23.89 -15.89 -17.41
N GLN A 631 -24.50 -15.79 -16.21
CA GLN A 631 -23.89 -16.29 -14.98
C GLN A 631 -23.54 -17.79 -15.01
N MET A 632 -24.06 -18.53 -15.97
CA MET A 632 -23.68 -19.95 -16.19
C MET A 632 -22.20 -20.12 -16.57
N ILE A 633 -21.56 -19.07 -17.08
CA ILE A 633 -20.12 -19.06 -17.45
C ILE A 633 -19.24 -18.31 -16.46
N LYS A 634 -19.72 -17.94 -15.27
CA LYS A 634 -19.00 -17.13 -14.27
C LYS A 634 -17.68 -17.71 -13.79
N ASN A 635 -17.53 -19.04 -13.81
CA ASN A 635 -16.31 -19.72 -13.34
C ASN A 635 -15.34 -19.96 -14.51
N PRO A 636 -14.14 -19.29 -14.52
CA PRO A 636 -13.16 -19.42 -15.60
C PRO A 636 -12.56 -20.83 -15.73
N GLY A 637 -12.61 -21.65 -14.68
CA GLY A 637 -12.17 -23.06 -14.70
C GLY A 637 -13.22 -24.05 -15.17
N SER A 638 -14.46 -23.61 -15.41
CA SER A 638 -15.57 -24.53 -15.74
C SER A 638 -15.46 -25.09 -17.17
N LYS A 639 -15.91 -26.35 -17.33
CA LYS A 639 -16.00 -26.97 -18.68
C LYS A 639 -16.92 -26.17 -19.61
N ILE A 640 -17.98 -25.55 -19.08
CA ILE A 640 -18.91 -24.72 -19.86
C ILE A 640 -18.20 -23.49 -20.41
N TYR A 641 -17.46 -22.74 -19.55
CA TYR A 641 -16.71 -21.57 -19.99
C TYR A 641 -15.69 -21.91 -21.08
N ASN A 642 -14.92 -22.99 -20.85
CA ASN A 642 -13.94 -23.43 -21.83
C ASN A 642 -14.60 -23.85 -23.17
N SER A 643 -15.84 -24.38 -23.15
CA SER A 643 -16.57 -24.70 -24.36
C SER A 643 -17.03 -23.45 -25.10
N VAL A 644 -17.62 -22.46 -24.43
CA VAL A 644 -18.08 -21.24 -25.10
C VAL A 644 -16.93 -20.42 -25.70
N LEU A 645 -15.71 -20.46 -25.07
CA LEU A 645 -14.53 -19.80 -25.63
C LEU A 645 -14.04 -20.37 -26.96
N LYS A 646 -14.38 -21.63 -27.26
CA LYS A 646 -14.00 -22.28 -28.52
C LYS A 646 -14.89 -21.89 -29.71
N LEU A 647 -16.06 -21.35 -29.41
CA LEU A 647 -17.02 -20.95 -30.45
C LEU A 647 -16.51 -19.79 -31.30
N LYS A 648 -16.71 -19.89 -32.61
CA LYS A 648 -16.36 -18.84 -33.58
C LYS A 648 -17.59 -18.03 -33.94
N SER A 649 -17.46 -16.72 -33.95
CA SER A 649 -18.51 -15.82 -34.37
C SER A 649 -17.99 -14.41 -34.67
N ASP A 650 -18.74 -13.67 -35.50
CA ASP A 650 -18.44 -12.28 -35.77
C ASP A 650 -18.79 -11.39 -34.57
N ARG A 651 -19.84 -11.74 -33.82
CA ARG A 651 -20.40 -10.94 -32.73
C ARG A 651 -20.75 -11.80 -31.50
N LYS A 652 -20.69 -11.20 -30.32
CA LYS A 652 -21.05 -11.88 -29.07
C LYS A 652 -21.87 -10.97 -28.16
N LEU A 653 -22.89 -11.54 -27.54
CA LEU A 653 -23.78 -10.81 -26.64
C LEU A 653 -24.09 -11.66 -25.41
N LEU A 654 -24.17 -11.02 -24.26
CA LEU A 654 -24.58 -11.62 -23.00
C LEU A 654 -25.90 -11.00 -22.52
N LEU A 655 -26.75 -11.84 -21.97
CA LEU A 655 -27.99 -11.46 -21.32
C LEU A 655 -27.97 -11.99 -19.90
N THR A 656 -28.22 -11.14 -18.92
CA THR A 656 -28.28 -11.53 -17.50
C THR A 656 -29.11 -10.53 -16.70
N GLY A 657 -29.68 -10.91 -15.58
CA GLY A 657 -30.21 -9.95 -14.62
C GLY A 657 -29.18 -9.54 -13.56
N THR A 658 -28.08 -10.28 -13.47
CA THR A 658 -27.04 -10.12 -12.43
C THR A 658 -25.67 -10.33 -13.04
N PRO A 659 -25.02 -9.28 -13.55
CA PRO A 659 -23.70 -9.39 -14.19
C PRO A 659 -22.59 -9.76 -13.18
N ILE A 660 -22.78 -9.45 -11.91
CA ILE A 660 -21.93 -9.84 -10.79
C ILE A 660 -22.84 -10.55 -9.77
N GLU A 661 -22.57 -11.81 -9.48
CA GLU A 661 -23.33 -12.56 -8.47
C GLU A 661 -22.53 -12.67 -7.16
N ASN A 662 -21.27 -13.07 -7.25
CA ASN A 662 -20.46 -13.38 -6.07
C ASN A 662 -19.15 -12.63 -6.04
N THR A 663 -18.46 -12.52 -7.19
CA THR A 663 -17.08 -11.97 -7.25
C THR A 663 -16.88 -11.11 -8.49
N LEU A 664 -15.88 -10.22 -8.46
CA LEU A 664 -15.44 -9.48 -9.64
C LEU A 664 -14.89 -10.41 -10.75
N THR A 665 -14.44 -11.60 -10.39
CA THR A 665 -14.01 -12.61 -11.36
C THR A 665 -15.17 -13.05 -12.27
N ASP A 666 -16.43 -13.03 -11.77
CA ASP A 666 -17.62 -13.29 -12.57
C ASP A 666 -17.74 -12.28 -13.71
N LEU A 667 -17.50 -11.00 -13.40
CA LEU A 667 -17.49 -9.91 -14.37
C LEU A 667 -16.38 -10.07 -15.41
N TRP A 668 -15.14 -10.37 -14.95
CA TRP A 668 -14.01 -10.63 -15.86
C TRP A 668 -14.32 -11.75 -16.83
N THR A 669 -14.86 -12.86 -16.34
CA THR A 669 -15.15 -14.06 -17.14
C THR A 669 -16.16 -13.74 -18.24
N GLN A 670 -17.21 -13.03 -17.90
CA GLN A 670 -18.27 -12.63 -18.84
C GLN A 670 -17.73 -11.63 -19.88
N LEU A 671 -17.06 -10.57 -19.45
CA LEU A 671 -16.53 -9.58 -20.37
C LEU A 671 -15.39 -10.12 -21.26
N ASN A 672 -14.58 -11.05 -20.75
CA ASN A 672 -13.55 -11.71 -21.55
C ASN A 672 -14.13 -12.61 -22.65
N PHE A 673 -15.34 -13.14 -22.46
CA PHE A 673 -16.03 -13.87 -23.53
C PHE A 673 -16.47 -12.93 -24.67
N VAL A 674 -17.07 -11.79 -24.35
CA VAL A 674 -17.59 -10.86 -25.40
C VAL A 674 -16.51 -10.00 -26.03
N ASN A 675 -15.54 -9.52 -25.23
CA ASN A 675 -14.42 -8.70 -25.68
C ASN A 675 -13.11 -9.26 -25.09
N ARG A 676 -12.52 -10.20 -25.81
CA ARG A 676 -11.34 -10.92 -25.32
C ARG A 676 -10.20 -9.98 -24.91
N ASP A 677 -9.61 -10.23 -23.73
CA ASP A 677 -8.51 -9.46 -23.12
C ASP A 677 -8.80 -7.97 -22.83
N MET A 678 -10.06 -7.54 -22.88
CA MET A 678 -10.44 -6.17 -22.56
C MET A 678 -10.00 -5.75 -21.14
N LEU A 679 -10.08 -6.64 -20.19
CA LEU A 679 -9.64 -6.42 -18.82
C LEU A 679 -8.27 -7.08 -18.51
N GLY A 680 -7.52 -7.45 -19.56
CA GLY A 680 -6.24 -8.15 -19.43
C GLY A 680 -6.39 -9.62 -19.02
N SER A 681 -5.26 -10.28 -18.68
CA SER A 681 -5.29 -11.67 -18.20
C SER A 681 -5.98 -11.77 -16.84
N LEU A 682 -6.50 -12.95 -16.50
CA LEU A 682 -7.12 -13.18 -15.18
C LEU A 682 -6.16 -12.89 -14.01
N LYS A 683 -4.87 -13.26 -14.16
CA LYS A 683 -3.84 -12.97 -13.15
C LYS A 683 -3.68 -11.47 -12.95
N PHE A 684 -3.54 -10.73 -14.05
CA PHE A 684 -3.46 -9.28 -14.00
C PHE A 684 -4.70 -8.64 -13.38
N PHE A 685 -5.91 -9.08 -13.79
CA PHE A 685 -7.17 -8.56 -13.26
C PHE A 685 -7.25 -8.72 -11.73
N LYS A 686 -6.87 -9.90 -11.22
CA LYS A 686 -6.81 -10.17 -9.80
C LYS A 686 -5.80 -9.29 -9.05
N GLU A 687 -4.59 -9.20 -9.57
CA GLU A 687 -3.50 -8.45 -8.93
C GLU A 687 -3.73 -6.93 -8.95
N TYR A 688 -4.33 -6.40 -10.00
CA TYR A 688 -4.49 -4.97 -10.16
C TYR A 688 -5.89 -4.48 -9.73
N PHE A 689 -6.97 -5.02 -10.32
CA PHE A 689 -8.32 -4.53 -10.04
C PHE A 689 -8.88 -5.09 -8.73
N VAL A 690 -8.80 -6.40 -8.50
CA VAL A 690 -9.42 -7.00 -7.32
C VAL A 690 -8.73 -6.50 -6.05
N LYS A 691 -7.39 -6.62 -5.95
CA LYS A 691 -6.62 -6.13 -4.79
C LYS A 691 -6.70 -4.61 -4.60
N GLY A 692 -6.79 -3.84 -5.69
CA GLY A 692 -6.96 -2.39 -5.62
C GLY A 692 -8.30 -2.01 -5.01
N ILE A 693 -9.37 -2.71 -5.40
CA ILE A 693 -10.73 -2.50 -4.88
C ILE A 693 -10.82 -2.94 -3.42
N GLU A 694 -10.21 -4.07 -3.04
CA GLU A 694 -10.10 -4.51 -1.65
C GLU A 694 -9.42 -3.49 -0.73
N ARG A 695 -8.46 -2.73 -1.28
CA ARG A 695 -7.78 -1.63 -0.60
C ARG A 695 -8.54 -0.30 -0.64
N HIS A 696 -9.76 -0.29 -1.20
CA HIS A 696 -10.58 0.92 -1.40
C HIS A 696 -9.91 2.01 -2.25
N ASP A 697 -9.06 1.63 -3.22
CA ASP A 697 -8.43 2.58 -4.14
C ASP A 697 -9.49 3.15 -5.13
N GLU A 698 -9.91 4.38 -4.87
CA GLU A 698 -10.92 5.06 -5.69
C GLU A 698 -10.50 5.24 -7.15
N ASN A 699 -9.20 5.37 -7.42
CA ASN A 699 -8.69 5.49 -8.79
C ASN A 699 -8.91 4.19 -9.55
N VAL A 700 -8.59 3.05 -8.95
CA VAL A 700 -8.78 1.72 -9.55
C VAL A 700 -10.28 1.44 -9.75
N ILE A 701 -11.13 1.78 -8.78
CA ILE A 701 -12.59 1.65 -8.88
C ILE A 701 -13.14 2.48 -10.04
N SER A 702 -12.78 3.76 -10.10
CA SER A 702 -13.23 4.67 -11.14
C SER A 702 -12.73 4.24 -12.53
N GLN A 703 -11.52 3.72 -12.62
CA GLN A 703 -10.94 3.18 -13.86
C GLN A 703 -11.71 1.96 -14.35
N LEU A 704 -11.97 0.97 -13.50
CA LEU A 704 -12.74 -0.21 -13.87
C LEU A 704 -14.15 0.20 -14.34
N LYS A 705 -14.87 1.02 -13.57
CA LYS A 705 -16.19 1.54 -13.95
C LYS A 705 -16.19 2.19 -15.33
N ARG A 706 -15.18 3.00 -15.62
CA ARG A 706 -15.06 3.68 -16.91
C ARG A 706 -14.83 2.73 -18.07
N ILE A 707 -13.99 1.71 -17.91
CA ILE A 707 -13.67 0.72 -18.94
C ILE A 707 -14.92 -0.10 -19.28
N ILE A 708 -15.68 -0.55 -18.27
CA ILE A 708 -16.82 -1.45 -18.48
C ILE A 708 -18.12 -0.74 -18.89
N LYS A 709 -18.28 0.54 -18.53
CA LYS A 709 -19.53 1.32 -18.75
C LYS A 709 -20.09 1.26 -20.18
N PRO A 710 -19.30 1.30 -21.26
CA PRO A 710 -19.84 1.20 -22.62
C PRO A 710 -20.40 -0.18 -22.95
N PHE A 711 -19.95 -1.23 -22.29
CA PHE A 711 -20.19 -2.64 -22.63
C PHE A 711 -21.16 -3.35 -21.69
N ILE A 712 -21.65 -2.67 -20.66
CA ILE A 712 -22.67 -3.16 -19.75
C ILE A 712 -23.81 -2.14 -19.72
N PHE A 713 -25.01 -2.61 -20.04
CA PHE A 713 -26.21 -1.80 -19.98
C PHE A 713 -27.17 -2.40 -18.96
N ARG A 714 -27.40 -1.70 -17.84
CA ARG A 714 -28.20 -2.14 -16.72
C ARG A 714 -29.22 -1.07 -16.34
N ARG A 715 -30.49 -1.50 -16.16
CA ARG A 715 -31.56 -0.65 -15.62
C ARG A 715 -32.35 -1.45 -14.59
N GLU A 716 -32.78 -0.77 -13.58
CA GLU A 716 -33.60 -1.33 -12.51
C GLU A 716 -35.09 -1.14 -12.83
N LYS A 717 -35.94 -2.12 -12.42
CA LYS A 717 -37.38 -2.05 -12.66
C LYS A 717 -38.01 -0.80 -12.10
N GLN A 718 -37.60 -0.36 -10.94
CA GLN A 718 -38.12 0.82 -10.23
C GLN A 718 -37.90 2.11 -11.01
N GLU A 719 -36.83 2.19 -11.81
CA GLU A 719 -36.51 3.37 -12.61
C GLU A 719 -37.32 3.47 -13.89
N VAL A 720 -37.52 2.34 -14.58
CA VAL A 720 -38.00 2.34 -15.96
C VAL A 720 -39.40 1.78 -16.16
N ALA A 721 -39.90 0.93 -15.26
CA ALA A 721 -41.21 0.26 -15.39
C ALA A 721 -42.24 0.82 -14.41
N LYS A 722 -42.50 2.14 -14.49
CA LYS A 722 -43.45 2.86 -13.62
C LYS A 722 -44.91 2.36 -13.73
N ASP A 723 -45.24 1.61 -14.78
CA ASP A 723 -46.56 1.01 -14.97
C ASP A 723 -46.74 -0.34 -14.27
N LEU A 724 -45.68 -0.88 -13.61
CA LEU A 724 -45.86 -2.09 -12.85
C LEU A 724 -46.56 -1.79 -11.52
N PRO A 725 -47.49 -2.67 -11.07
CA PRO A 725 -48.12 -2.54 -9.78
C PRO A 725 -47.08 -2.54 -8.65
N PRO A 726 -47.36 -1.95 -7.49
CA PRO A 726 -46.46 -1.96 -6.34
C PRO A 726 -46.07 -3.36 -5.91
N LEU A 727 -44.79 -3.51 -5.49
CA LEU A 727 -44.26 -4.68 -4.85
C LEU A 727 -44.16 -4.43 -3.35
N THR A 728 -44.88 -5.24 -2.54
CA THR A 728 -44.81 -5.14 -1.08
C THR A 728 -44.06 -6.37 -0.55
N GLU A 729 -43.00 -6.11 0.19
CA GLU A 729 -42.20 -7.18 0.81
C GLU A 729 -42.34 -7.15 2.32
N GLN A 730 -42.59 -8.30 2.93
CA GLN A 730 -42.75 -8.45 4.37
C GLN A 730 -41.96 -9.64 4.86
N VAL A 731 -41.20 -9.45 5.94
CA VAL A 731 -40.56 -10.53 6.66
C VAL A 731 -41.51 -11.02 7.76
N ARG A 732 -41.75 -12.32 7.79
CA ARG A 732 -42.54 -12.97 8.85
C ARG A 732 -41.60 -13.81 9.71
N TYR A 733 -41.42 -13.41 10.93
CA TYR A 733 -40.66 -14.15 11.92
C TYR A 733 -41.57 -15.22 12.53
N CYS A 734 -41.09 -16.46 12.49
CA CYS A 734 -41.84 -17.65 12.96
C CYS A 734 -41.14 -18.23 14.19
N LYS A 735 -41.87 -18.36 15.28
CA LYS A 735 -41.39 -19.04 16.50
C LYS A 735 -41.33 -20.54 16.27
N MET A 736 -40.23 -21.16 16.62
CA MET A 736 -40.11 -22.61 16.58
C MET A 736 -41.08 -23.28 17.61
N SER A 737 -41.54 -24.47 17.31
CA SER A 737 -42.21 -25.28 18.34
C SER A 737 -41.20 -25.70 19.42
N GLU A 738 -41.64 -25.97 20.64
CA GLU A 738 -40.76 -26.37 21.75
C GLU A 738 -39.88 -27.59 21.41
N VAL A 739 -40.44 -28.55 20.66
CA VAL A 739 -39.69 -29.72 20.20
C VAL A 739 -38.65 -29.35 19.15
N GLN A 740 -39.02 -28.49 18.19
CA GLN A 740 -38.11 -28.01 17.15
C GLN A 740 -36.96 -27.19 17.75
N GLU A 741 -37.25 -26.32 18.71
CA GLU A 741 -36.26 -25.47 19.38
C GLU A 741 -35.22 -26.31 20.13
N LYS A 742 -35.69 -27.33 20.90
CA LYS A 742 -34.76 -28.26 21.59
C LYS A 742 -33.85 -29.02 20.63
N LEU A 743 -34.39 -29.52 19.52
CA LEU A 743 -33.62 -30.21 18.51
C LEU A 743 -32.62 -29.27 17.84
N TYR A 744 -33.05 -28.05 17.53
CA TYR A 744 -32.21 -27.01 16.90
C TYR A 744 -31.03 -26.62 17.79
N GLU A 745 -31.28 -26.27 19.07
CA GLU A 745 -30.22 -25.86 19.99
C GLU A 745 -29.23 -27.00 20.30
N THR A 746 -29.70 -28.24 20.33
CA THR A 746 -28.84 -29.41 20.47
C THR A 746 -27.86 -29.53 19.29
N GLU A 747 -28.36 -29.43 18.06
CA GLU A 747 -27.55 -29.50 16.87
C GLU A 747 -26.65 -28.27 16.69
N LYS A 748 -27.16 -27.09 17.00
CA LYS A 748 -26.38 -25.84 17.01
C LYS A 748 -25.15 -25.97 17.92
N SER A 749 -25.31 -26.52 19.12
CA SER A 749 -24.21 -26.73 20.06
C SER A 749 -23.16 -27.69 19.53
N LYS A 750 -23.58 -28.78 18.86
CA LYS A 750 -22.66 -29.73 18.22
C LYS A 750 -21.86 -29.06 17.09
N VAL A 751 -22.55 -28.30 16.23
CA VAL A 751 -21.92 -27.60 15.11
C VAL A 751 -20.92 -26.55 15.60
N ARG A 752 -21.29 -25.80 16.67
CA ARG A 752 -20.40 -24.82 17.29
C ARG A 752 -19.11 -25.47 17.81
N ASN A 753 -19.22 -26.59 18.55
CA ASN A 753 -18.05 -27.30 19.07
C ASN A 753 -17.16 -27.79 17.92
N MET A 754 -17.75 -28.40 16.86
CA MET A 754 -17.03 -28.86 15.70
C MET A 754 -16.25 -27.72 14.97
N ILE A 755 -16.84 -26.53 14.92
CA ILE A 755 -16.17 -25.35 14.31
C ILE A 755 -15.03 -24.88 15.20
N LEU A 756 -15.22 -24.78 16.52
CA LEU A 756 -14.18 -24.40 17.47
C LEU A 756 -13.00 -25.37 17.42
N ASP A 757 -13.25 -26.67 17.44
CA ASP A 757 -12.22 -27.71 17.32
C ASP A 757 -11.44 -27.60 15.98
N SER A 758 -12.14 -27.25 14.89
CA SER A 758 -11.53 -27.08 13.56
C SER A 758 -10.64 -25.83 13.48
N ILE A 759 -10.96 -24.79 14.24
CA ILE A 759 -10.18 -23.55 14.35
C ILE A 759 -8.94 -23.79 15.20
N GLU A 760 -9.06 -24.42 16.38
CA GLU A 760 -7.94 -24.68 17.30
C GLU A 760 -6.85 -25.57 16.68
N HIS A 761 -7.23 -26.49 15.78
CA HIS A 761 -6.28 -27.41 15.13
C HIS A 761 -5.78 -26.96 13.74
N ASP A 762 -6.04 -25.72 13.33
CA ASP A 762 -5.62 -25.14 12.02
C ASP A 762 -6.06 -26.00 10.80
N MET A 763 -7.13 -26.78 10.97
CA MET A 763 -7.68 -27.72 9.97
C MET A 763 -8.91 -27.17 9.25
N PHE A 764 -9.20 -25.88 9.40
CA PHE A 764 -10.41 -25.24 8.87
C PHE A 764 -10.59 -25.45 7.36
N GLN A 765 -9.53 -25.30 6.58
CA GLN A 765 -9.61 -25.51 5.12
C GLN A 765 -9.94 -26.96 4.72
N LYS A 766 -9.53 -27.95 5.49
CA LYS A 766 -9.82 -29.37 5.23
C LYS A 766 -11.21 -29.78 5.72
N SER A 767 -11.74 -29.11 6.73
CA SER A 767 -13.05 -29.37 7.33
C SER A 767 -14.21 -28.58 6.73
N THR A 768 -13.96 -27.69 5.77
CA THR A 768 -14.96 -26.80 5.16
C THR A 768 -16.20 -27.53 4.65
N ILE A 769 -16.05 -28.71 4.04
CA ILE A 769 -17.18 -29.51 3.52
C ILE A 769 -18.07 -29.96 4.68
N ASN A 770 -17.49 -30.40 5.78
CA ASN A 770 -18.23 -30.88 6.96
C ASN A 770 -18.97 -29.70 7.63
N VAL A 771 -18.33 -28.52 7.70
CA VAL A 771 -18.95 -27.29 8.22
C VAL A 771 -20.16 -26.88 7.36
N LEU A 772 -20.03 -26.90 6.05
CA LEU A 772 -21.13 -26.57 5.13
C LEU A 772 -22.28 -27.56 5.26
N GLN A 773 -21.98 -28.85 5.42
CA GLN A 773 -22.99 -29.89 5.66
C GLN A 773 -23.73 -29.66 6.99
N ALA A 774 -23.01 -29.30 8.04
CA ALA A 774 -23.58 -28.98 9.35
C ALA A 774 -24.49 -27.75 9.30
N LEU A 775 -24.06 -26.70 8.62
CA LEU A 775 -24.89 -25.50 8.39
C LEU A 775 -26.17 -25.84 7.58
N MET A 776 -26.07 -26.77 6.63
CA MET A 776 -27.26 -27.27 5.88
C MET A 776 -28.22 -28.00 6.79
N HIS A 777 -27.73 -28.81 7.74
CA HIS A 777 -28.58 -29.48 8.74
C HIS A 777 -29.32 -28.46 9.62
N LEU A 778 -28.62 -27.42 10.11
CA LEU A 778 -29.26 -26.36 10.89
C LEU A 778 -30.35 -25.63 10.10
N ARG A 779 -30.13 -25.37 8.81
CA ARG A 779 -31.15 -24.76 7.92
C ARG A 779 -32.37 -25.68 7.75
N GLN A 780 -32.15 -26.99 7.61
CA GLN A 780 -33.23 -27.98 7.53
C GLN A 780 -34.08 -27.98 8.80
N LEU A 781 -33.43 -28.01 9.98
CA LEU A 781 -34.11 -27.97 11.28
C LEU A 781 -34.87 -26.66 11.50
N ALA A 782 -34.31 -25.53 11.08
CA ALA A 782 -34.97 -24.22 11.14
C ALA A 782 -36.27 -24.20 10.32
N ASN A 783 -36.34 -24.98 9.21
CA ASN A 783 -37.53 -25.12 8.40
C ASN A 783 -38.53 -26.16 8.98
N HIS A 784 -38.10 -27.40 9.15
CA HIS A 784 -38.93 -28.43 9.67
C HIS A 784 -38.10 -29.64 10.19
N PRO A 785 -38.35 -30.21 11.40
CA PRO A 785 -37.61 -31.36 11.90
C PRO A 785 -37.59 -32.57 10.97
N HIS A 786 -38.68 -32.88 10.27
CA HIS A 786 -38.78 -34.01 9.34
C HIS A 786 -37.85 -33.89 8.11
N LEU A 787 -37.17 -32.79 7.90
CA LEU A 787 -36.17 -32.65 6.82
C LEU A 787 -34.86 -33.36 7.17
N VAL A 788 -34.62 -33.59 8.44
CA VAL A 788 -33.45 -34.35 8.94
C VAL A 788 -33.88 -35.77 9.30
N GLU A 789 -33.11 -36.74 8.83
CA GLU A 789 -33.40 -38.16 9.02
C GLU A 789 -33.39 -38.52 10.51
N GLY A 790 -34.44 -39.23 10.95
CA GLY A 790 -34.57 -39.67 12.35
C GLY A 790 -35.12 -38.60 13.32
N MET A 791 -35.40 -37.38 12.86
CA MET A 791 -35.97 -36.30 13.68
C MET A 791 -37.46 -36.10 13.36
N HIS A 792 -38.28 -35.97 14.42
CA HIS A 792 -39.72 -35.78 14.30
C HIS A 792 -40.18 -34.62 15.18
N GLY A 793 -41.23 -33.94 14.73
CA GLY A 793 -41.81 -32.81 15.47
C GLY A 793 -42.61 -31.87 14.58
N SER A 794 -43.39 -30.97 15.18
CA SER A 794 -44.06 -29.86 14.48
C SER A 794 -43.09 -28.74 14.14
N SER A 795 -43.44 -27.88 13.17
CA SER A 795 -42.64 -26.72 12.81
C SER A 795 -43.52 -25.47 12.87
N GLY A 796 -43.08 -24.50 13.66
CA GLY A 796 -43.80 -23.24 13.81
C GLY A 796 -43.91 -22.45 12.48
N LYS A 797 -42.90 -22.58 11.60
CA LYS A 797 -42.96 -21.99 10.27
C LYS A 797 -43.98 -22.64 9.37
N PHE A 798 -44.04 -23.98 9.39
CA PHE A 798 -45.02 -24.76 8.63
C PHE A 798 -46.46 -24.41 9.06
N ASP A 799 -46.68 -24.36 10.37
CA ASP A 799 -47.98 -24.02 10.97
C ASP A 799 -48.40 -22.58 10.63
N GLU A 800 -47.46 -21.62 10.67
CA GLU A 800 -47.76 -20.20 10.31
C GLU A 800 -48.16 -20.06 8.84
N VAL A 801 -47.44 -20.74 7.94
CA VAL A 801 -47.80 -20.74 6.50
C VAL A 801 -49.18 -21.31 6.28
N LEU A 802 -49.50 -22.45 6.90
CA LEU A 802 -50.81 -23.08 6.78
C LEU A 802 -51.93 -22.23 7.40
N ARG A 803 -51.65 -21.46 8.46
CA ARG A 803 -52.60 -20.54 9.06
C ARG A 803 -52.95 -19.37 8.13
N MET A 804 -51.97 -18.88 7.33
CA MET A 804 -52.15 -17.78 6.43
C MET A 804 -52.86 -18.13 5.11
N LEU A 805 -52.55 -19.32 4.56
CA LEU A 805 -53.02 -19.76 3.27
C LEU A 805 -54.52 -19.70 3.08
N PRO A 806 -55.39 -20.20 3.99
CA PRO A 806 -56.85 -20.22 3.80
C PRO A 806 -57.45 -18.85 3.48
N ASN A 807 -56.93 -17.79 4.15
CA ASN A 807 -57.41 -16.44 3.97
C ASN A 807 -57.02 -15.81 2.60
N ILE A 808 -55.95 -16.34 1.97
CA ILE A 808 -55.41 -15.81 0.73
C ILE A 808 -55.95 -16.54 -0.48
N ILE A 809 -56.05 -17.86 -0.46
CA ILE A 809 -56.39 -18.68 -1.59
C ILE A 809 -57.84 -18.48 -2.10
N HIS A 810 -58.71 -17.87 -1.31
CA HIS A 810 -60.06 -17.60 -1.77
C HIS A 810 -60.10 -16.67 -2.99
N HIS A 811 -59.22 -15.68 -3.06
CA HIS A 811 -59.21 -14.67 -4.09
C HIS A 811 -57.88 -14.55 -4.86
N HIS A 812 -56.78 -15.17 -4.36
CA HIS A 812 -55.45 -14.96 -4.87
C HIS A 812 -54.77 -16.28 -5.23
N LYS A 813 -53.85 -16.22 -6.23
CA LYS A 813 -52.92 -17.32 -6.53
C LYS A 813 -51.59 -17.12 -5.81
N VAL A 814 -51.08 -18.18 -5.17
CA VAL A 814 -49.89 -18.15 -4.33
C VAL A 814 -48.76 -19.00 -4.92
N LEU A 815 -47.58 -18.42 -5.11
CA LEU A 815 -46.35 -19.17 -5.39
C LEU A 815 -45.63 -19.44 -4.10
N ILE A 816 -45.25 -20.71 -3.82
CA ILE A 816 -44.53 -21.13 -2.64
C ILE A 816 -43.18 -21.68 -3.04
N PHE A 817 -42.13 -20.96 -2.70
CA PHE A 817 -40.75 -21.33 -3.01
C PHE A 817 -40.00 -21.91 -1.82
N SER A 818 -39.27 -23.02 -2.06
CA SER A 818 -38.30 -23.55 -1.09
C SER A 818 -37.08 -24.12 -1.79
N SER A 819 -35.92 -24.04 -1.10
CA SER A 819 -34.70 -24.69 -1.54
C SER A 819 -34.70 -26.20 -1.28
N PHE A 820 -35.57 -26.65 -0.36
CA PHE A 820 -35.69 -28.05 0.05
C PHE A 820 -36.92 -28.69 -0.58
N VAL A 821 -36.69 -29.61 -1.50
CA VAL A 821 -37.81 -30.37 -2.16
C VAL A 821 -38.65 -31.12 -1.12
N ARG A 822 -38.00 -31.78 -0.13
CA ARG A 822 -38.70 -32.46 0.95
C ARG A 822 -39.62 -31.52 1.75
N HIS A 823 -39.27 -30.23 1.89
CA HIS A 823 -40.12 -29.26 2.55
C HIS A 823 -41.41 -29.01 1.76
N LEU A 824 -41.29 -28.88 0.42
CA LEU A 824 -42.42 -28.78 -0.47
C LEU A 824 -43.28 -30.06 -0.44
N ASP A 825 -42.69 -31.23 -0.29
CA ASP A 825 -43.42 -32.51 -0.19
C ASP A 825 -44.32 -32.57 1.06
N LEU A 826 -43.89 -31.98 2.20
CA LEU A 826 -44.72 -31.85 3.40
C LEU A 826 -45.98 -31.00 3.12
N PHE A 827 -45.84 -29.88 2.46
CA PHE A 827 -46.98 -29.06 2.03
C PHE A 827 -47.87 -29.78 1.03
N LYS A 828 -47.27 -30.50 0.08
CA LYS A 828 -48.00 -31.32 -0.90
C LYS A 828 -48.85 -32.37 -0.21
N GLU A 829 -48.33 -33.08 0.78
CA GLU A 829 -49.08 -34.05 1.55
C GLU A 829 -50.25 -33.42 2.32
N HIS A 830 -50.02 -32.27 2.93
CA HIS A 830 -51.05 -31.52 3.65
C HIS A 830 -52.14 -31.04 2.69
N PHE A 831 -51.81 -30.41 1.54
CA PHE A 831 -52.78 -29.94 0.56
C PHE A 831 -53.62 -31.07 -0.01
N LYS A 832 -53.01 -32.24 -0.18
CA LYS A 832 -53.73 -33.45 -0.61
C LYS A 832 -54.74 -33.92 0.44
N LYS A 833 -54.42 -33.81 1.74
CA LYS A 833 -55.34 -34.17 2.84
C LYS A 833 -56.50 -33.18 2.93
N GLU A 834 -56.23 -31.89 2.76
CA GLU A 834 -57.24 -30.83 2.80
C GLU A 834 -58.05 -30.71 1.48
N GLY A 835 -57.71 -31.48 0.42
CA GLY A 835 -58.36 -31.45 -0.87
C GLY A 835 -58.09 -30.21 -1.71
N TRP A 836 -57.01 -29.43 -1.37
CA TRP A 836 -56.66 -28.25 -2.13
C TRP A 836 -55.97 -28.63 -3.44
N LYS A 837 -56.44 -28.01 -4.56
CA LYS A 837 -55.72 -28.13 -5.85
C LYS A 837 -54.40 -27.34 -5.81
N TYR A 838 -53.33 -27.98 -6.29
CA TYR A 838 -52.02 -27.38 -6.38
C TYR A 838 -51.25 -27.81 -7.61
N ALA A 839 -50.39 -26.95 -8.11
CA ALA A 839 -49.35 -27.29 -9.08
C ALA A 839 -48.04 -27.59 -8.34
N TYR A 840 -47.18 -28.44 -8.90
CA TYR A 840 -45.93 -28.89 -8.27
C TYR A 840 -44.80 -28.93 -9.33
N LEU A 841 -43.72 -28.14 -9.11
CA LEU A 841 -42.60 -28.03 -10.03
C LEU A 841 -41.27 -28.17 -9.30
N VAL A 842 -40.56 -29.24 -9.57
CA VAL A 842 -39.22 -29.53 -9.05
C VAL A 842 -38.28 -29.94 -10.18
N GLY A 843 -37.00 -30.12 -9.86
CA GLY A 843 -35.98 -30.48 -10.85
C GLY A 843 -36.31 -31.75 -11.69
N SER A 844 -36.99 -32.73 -11.11
CA SER A 844 -37.36 -34.00 -11.74
C SER A 844 -38.66 -33.95 -12.53
N THR A 845 -39.41 -32.84 -12.54
CA THR A 845 -40.69 -32.71 -13.29
C THR A 845 -40.43 -32.75 -14.79
N SER A 846 -41.00 -33.73 -15.49
CA SER A 846 -40.86 -33.95 -16.95
C SER A 846 -41.77 -33.02 -17.78
N ASN A 847 -43.07 -32.92 -17.42
CA ASN A 847 -44.07 -32.14 -18.14
C ASN A 847 -44.25 -30.72 -17.59
N ARG A 848 -43.19 -29.93 -17.64
CA ARG A 848 -43.20 -28.58 -17.03
C ARG A 848 -44.22 -27.65 -17.65
N GLU A 849 -44.38 -27.66 -18.96
CA GLU A 849 -45.30 -26.80 -19.68
C GLU A 849 -46.76 -27.08 -19.31
N GLU A 850 -47.11 -28.32 -19.18
CA GLU A 850 -48.47 -28.74 -18.79
C GLU A 850 -48.80 -28.29 -17.36
N VAL A 851 -47.83 -28.46 -16.42
CA VAL A 851 -47.98 -28.01 -15.03
C VAL A 851 -48.18 -26.52 -14.93
N ILE A 852 -47.41 -25.73 -15.71
CA ILE A 852 -47.51 -24.26 -15.75
C ILE A 852 -48.84 -23.85 -16.35
N LYS A 853 -49.22 -24.46 -17.48
CA LYS A 853 -50.49 -24.19 -18.17
C LYS A 853 -51.70 -24.46 -17.29
N ASN A 854 -51.69 -25.60 -16.59
CA ASN A 854 -52.75 -25.94 -15.63
C ASN A 854 -52.86 -24.92 -14.50
N PHE A 855 -51.74 -24.42 -13.94
CA PHE A 855 -51.79 -23.38 -12.94
C PHE A 855 -52.32 -22.06 -13.51
N GLN A 856 -51.99 -21.72 -14.75
CA GLN A 856 -52.40 -20.46 -15.37
C GLN A 856 -53.89 -20.49 -15.78
N GLU A 857 -54.40 -21.59 -16.34
CA GLU A 857 -55.73 -21.73 -16.94
C GLU A 857 -56.78 -22.23 -15.96
N ASP A 858 -56.43 -23.05 -14.95
CA ASP A 858 -57.37 -23.57 -13.95
C ASP A 858 -57.54 -22.55 -12.81
N ASP A 859 -58.69 -21.94 -12.72
CA ASP A 859 -59.01 -20.96 -11.66
C ASP A 859 -59.12 -21.59 -10.26
N ASP A 860 -59.36 -22.91 -10.16
CA ASP A 860 -59.40 -23.62 -8.90
C ASP A 860 -58.01 -23.97 -8.38
N CYS A 861 -56.96 -23.97 -9.24
CA CYS A 861 -55.60 -24.21 -8.87
C CYS A 861 -54.97 -22.93 -8.36
N LYS A 862 -55.08 -22.68 -7.04
CA LYS A 862 -54.61 -21.44 -6.40
C LYS A 862 -53.19 -21.52 -5.86
N LEU A 863 -52.63 -22.72 -5.74
CA LEU A 863 -51.36 -22.99 -5.07
C LEU A 863 -50.33 -23.53 -6.05
N PHE A 864 -49.08 -23.02 -6.00
CA PHE A 864 -48.01 -23.56 -6.80
C PHE A 864 -46.76 -23.75 -5.95
N LEU A 865 -46.43 -25.01 -5.72
CA LEU A 865 -45.19 -25.43 -4.99
C LEU A 865 -44.03 -25.51 -5.99
N ILE A 866 -43.00 -24.73 -5.75
CA ILE A 866 -41.88 -24.58 -6.70
C ILE A 866 -40.54 -24.69 -5.97
N SER A 867 -39.66 -25.59 -6.40
CA SER A 867 -38.28 -25.52 -5.89
C SER A 867 -37.55 -24.33 -6.47
N ILE A 868 -36.79 -23.60 -5.66
CA ILE A 868 -36.08 -22.39 -6.07
C ILE A 868 -35.22 -22.64 -7.30
N LYS A 869 -34.54 -23.80 -7.36
CA LYS A 869 -33.73 -24.19 -8.54
C LYS A 869 -34.55 -24.40 -9.82
N ALA A 870 -35.76 -24.95 -9.71
CA ALA A 870 -36.62 -25.14 -10.86
C ALA A 870 -37.37 -23.88 -11.27
N GLY A 871 -37.75 -23.03 -10.30
CA GLY A 871 -38.43 -21.77 -10.51
C GLY A 871 -37.51 -20.62 -10.94
N GLY A 872 -36.22 -20.74 -10.70
CA GLY A 872 -35.22 -19.70 -11.00
C GLY A 872 -35.05 -19.41 -12.50
N VAL A 873 -35.70 -20.14 -13.40
CA VAL A 873 -35.37 -20.06 -14.84
C VAL A 873 -36.61 -19.95 -15.70
N GLY A 874 -36.84 -18.76 -16.27
CA GLY A 874 -37.69 -18.54 -17.46
C GLY A 874 -39.23 -18.62 -17.35
N LEU A 875 -39.77 -18.87 -16.16
CA LEU A 875 -41.20 -18.99 -15.97
C LEU A 875 -41.92 -17.61 -16.06
N ASN A 876 -43.11 -17.56 -16.64
CA ASN A 876 -44.00 -16.41 -16.59
C ASN A 876 -45.23 -16.79 -15.75
N LEU A 877 -45.36 -16.22 -14.52
CA LEU A 877 -46.39 -16.59 -13.55
C LEU A 877 -47.15 -15.33 -13.08
N THR A 878 -47.45 -14.43 -13.98
CA THR A 878 -48.14 -13.15 -13.75
C THR A 878 -49.57 -13.29 -13.23
N GLN A 879 -50.14 -14.51 -13.25
CA GLN A 879 -51.45 -14.80 -12.63
C GLN A 879 -51.38 -14.83 -11.09
N ALA A 880 -50.20 -15.01 -10.56
CA ALA A 880 -49.98 -15.02 -9.09
C ALA A 880 -49.63 -13.62 -8.58
N ASP A 881 -50.20 -13.24 -7.48
CA ASP A 881 -49.99 -11.97 -6.82
C ASP A 881 -49.48 -12.12 -5.37
N TYR A 882 -49.34 -13.37 -4.88
CA TYR A 882 -48.66 -13.69 -3.63
C TYR A 882 -47.47 -14.59 -3.87
N VAL A 883 -46.38 -14.28 -3.21
CA VAL A 883 -45.13 -15.06 -3.28
C VAL A 883 -44.65 -15.36 -1.85
N PHE A 884 -44.56 -16.64 -1.52
CA PHE A 884 -44.04 -17.13 -0.27
C PHE A 884 -42.64 -17.70 -0.46
N ILE A 885 -41.65 -17.17 0.24
CA ILE A 885 -40.29 -17.70 0.28
C ILE A 885 -40.11 -18.33 1.67
N LEU A 886 -40.03 -19.64 1.70
CA LEU A 886 -40.06 -20.43 2.94
C LEU A 886 -38.69 -20.43 3.64
N ASP A 887 -37.62 -20.31 2.90
CA ASP A 887 -36.27 -20.36 3.43
C ASP A 887 -35.36 -19.38 2.68
N PRO A 888 -34.58 -18.58 3.40
CA PRO A 888 -33.64 -17.63 2.77
C PRO A 888 -32.54 -18.40 2.05
N TRP A 889 -32.19 -17.91 0.85
CA TRP A 889 -31.08 -18.46 0.08
C TRP A 889 -29.79 -17.65 0.34
N TRP A 890 -28.63 -18.28 0.26
CA TRP A 890 -27.34 -17.59 0.44
C TRP A 890 -27.13 -16.40 -0.49
N ASN A 891 -27.65 -16.49 -1.73
CA ASN A 891 -27.55 -15.43 -2.73
C ASN A 891 -28.93 -14.77 -2.92
N PRO A 892 -29.11 -13.47 -2.54
CA PRO A 892 -30.37 -12.76 -2.67
C PRO A 892 -30.85 -12.63 -4.14
N ALA A 893 -29.91 -12.68 -5.10
CA ALA A 893 -30.27 -12.61 -6.53
C ALA A 893 -31.18 -13.77 -6.96
N VAL A 894 -31.03 -14.95 -6.38
CA VAL A 894 -31.87 -16.13 -6.69
C VAL A 894 -33.28 -15.96 -6.13
N GLU A 895 -33.44 -15.35 -4.95
CA GLU A 895 -34.76 -15.01 -4.41
C GLU A 895 -35.44 -13.94 -5.26
N ASN A 896 -34.72 -12.90 -5.65
CA ASN A 896 -35.23 -11.84 -6.53
C ASN A 896 -35.63 -12.40 -7.91
N GLN A 897 -34.95 -13.43 -8.42
CA GLN A 897 -35.37 -14.16 -9.60
C GLN A 897 -36.73 -14.83 -9.39
N ALA A 898 -36.95 -15.48 -8.26
CA ALA A 898 -38.23 -16.12 -7.94
C ALA A 898 -39.38 -15.10 -7.84
N VAL A 899 -39.16 -13.97 -7.15
CA VAL A 899 -40.14 -12.87 -7.07
C VAL A 899 -40.44 -12.30 -8.45
N SER A 900 -39.44 -12.15 -9.30
CA SER A 900 -39.57 -11.60 -10.66
C SER A 900 -40.39 -12.50 -11.61
N ARG A 901 -40.81 -13.70 -11.18
CA ARG A 901 -41.75 -14.55 -11.96
C ARG A 901 -43.19 -14.05 -11.85
N ALA A 902 -43.59 -13.52 -10.70
CA ALA A 902 -44.88 -12.93 -10.46
C ALA A 902 -44.88 -11.41 -10.80
N HIS A 903 -43.86 -10.69 -10.30
CA HIS A 903 -43.72 -9.25 -10.54
C HIS A 903 -42.97 -8.96 -11.83
N ARG A 904 -43.70 -8.92 -12.94
CA ARG A 904 -43.19 -8.82 -14.32
C ARG A 904 -44.18 -8.05 -15.18
N ILE A 905 -43.74 -7.58 -16.34
CA ILE A 905 -44.63 -6.97 -17.35
C ILE A 905 -45.77 -7.92 -17.69
N GLY A 906 -47.00 -7.41 -17.58
CA GLY A 906 -48.23 -8.17 -17.69
C GLY A 906 -48.91 -8.48 -16.35
N GLN A 907 -48.31 -8.14 -15.23
CA GLN A 907 -48.95 -8.18 -13.94
C GLN A 907 -49.88 -6.99 -13.78
N THR A 908 -51.12 -7.27 -13.32
CA THR A 908 -52.16 -6.26 -13.09
C THR A 908 -52.44 -6.00 -11.62
N ASN A 909 -52.09 -6.95 -10.76
CA ASN A 909 -52.37 -6.91 -9.32
C ASN A 909 -51.10 -6.50 -8.52
N ASN A 910 -51.32 -5.87 -7.37
CA ASN A 910 -50.20 -5.66 -6.43
C ASN A 910 -49.62 -6.98 -6.00
N VAL A 911 -48.27 -7.10 -6.05
CA VAL A 911 -47.60 -8.33 -5.65
C VAL A 911 -47.11 -8.21 -4.20
N THR A 912 -47.54 -9.19 -3.38
CA THR A 912 -47.11 -9.29 -1.98
C THR A 912 -46.18 -10.46 -1.79
N VAL A 913 -44.98 -10.20 -1.26
CA VAL A 913 -43.95 -11.20 -0.96
C VAL A 913 -43.81 -11.38 0.53
N TYR A 914 -43.99 -12.60 1.00
CA TYR A 914 -43.68 -12.98 2.38
C TYR A 914 -42.43 -13.82 2.42
N ARG A 915 -41.44 -13.37 3.26
CA ARG A 915 -40.23 -14.16 3.59
C ARG A 915 -40.41 -14.70 5.01
N PHE A 916 -40.48 -16.03 5.12
CA PHE A 916 -40.64 -16.71 6.41
C PHE A 916 -39.26 -17.02 6.99
N ILE A 917 -39.01 -16.53 8.19
CA ILE A 917 -37.72 -16.70 8.89
C ILE A 917 -38.00 -17.24 10.28
N SER A 918 -37.36 -18.36 10.64
CA SER A 918 -37.40 -18.88 11.99
C SER A 918 -36.57 -18.03 12.95
N GLU A 919 -37.22 -17.54 14.03
CA GLU A 919 -36.60 -16.68 15.04
C GLU A 919 -35.43 -17.40 15.73
N ASN A 920 -34.38 -16.66 16.09
CA ASN A 920 -33.20 -17.12 16.78
C ASN A 920 -32.43 -18.25 16.07
N THR A 921 -32.52 -18.33 14.73
CA THR A 921 -31.85 -19.37 13.94
C THR A 921 -30.80 -18.81 12.98
N ILE A 922 -30.09 -19.73 12.33
CA ILE A 922 -29.18 -19.41 11.24
C ILE A 922 -29.83 -18.62 10.09
N GLU A 923 -31.14 -18.74 9.89
CA GLU A 923 -31.86 -18.03 8.82
C GLU A 923 -31.87 -16.53 9.04
N GLU A 924 -32.05 -16.09 10.28
CA GLU A 924 -32.00 -14.68 10.66
C GLU A 924 -30.60 -14.10 10.42
N LYS A 925 -29.57 -14.89 10.72
CA LYS A 925 -28.18 -14.49 10.48
C LYS A 925 -27.81 -14.47 8.99
N ILE A 926 -28.35 -15.40 8.21
CA ILE A 926 -28.22 -15.37 6.75
C ILE A 926 -28.84 -14.10 6.19
N GLN A 927 -30.00 -13.69 6.66
CA GLN A 927 -30.65 -12.45 6.23
C GLN A 927 -29.78 -11.22 6.53
N LYS A 928 -29.20 -11.15 7.73
CA LYS A 928 -28.27 -10.05 8.09
C LYS A 928 -27.02 -10.02 7.18
N LEU A 929 -26.48 -11.20 6.85
CA LEU A 929 -25.36 -11.32 5.90
C LEU A 929 -25.76 -10.91 4.48
N GLN A 930 -26.95 -11.30 4.02
CA GLN A 930 -27.47 -10.89 2.73
C GLN A 930 -27.57 -9.33 2.65
N GLN A 931 -28.09 -8.68 3.68
CA GLN A 931 -28.20 -7.22 3.73
C GLN A 931 -26.84 -6.55 3.66
N ARG A 932 -25.84 -7.04 4.41
CA ARG A 932 -24.46 -6.56 4.34
C ARG A 932 -23.87 -6.71 2.93
N LYS A 933 -24.01 -7.89 2.33
CA LYS A 933 -23.49 -8.18 0.97
C LYS A 933 -24.18 -7.36 -0.11
N SER A 934 -25.48 -7.09 0.00
CA SER A 934 -26.18 -6.23 -0.97
C SER A 934 -25.67 -4.78 -0.94
N MET A 935 -25.36 -4.23 0.24
CA MET A 935 -24.74 -2.91 0.36
C MET A 935 -23.32 -2.86 -0.24
N LEU A 936 -22.56 -3.95 -0.12
CA LEU A 936 -21.20 -4.05 -0.68
C LEU A 936 -21.22 -4.21 -2.21
N VAL A 937 -22.13 -4.98 -2.75
CA VAL A 937 -22.28 -5.18 -4.21
C VAL A 937 -22.74 -3.89 -4.90
N SER A 938 -23.54 -3.05 -4.25
CA SER A 938 -23.93 -1.73 -4.79
C SER A 938 -22.71 -0.80 -4.96
N ASN A 939 -21.62 -1.01 -4.22
CA ASN A 939 -20.40 -0.21 -4.22
C ASN A 939 -19.18 -0.86 -4.91
N PHE A 940 -19.32 -2.01 -5.56
CA PHE A 940 -18.22 -2.73 -6.22
C PHE A 940 -17.16 -3.29 -5.26
N VAL A 941 -17.50 -3.88 -4.13
CA VAL A 941 -16.52 -4.53 -3.25
C VAL A 941 -16.67 -6.06 -3.34
N PRO A 942 -15.60 -6.80 -3.67
CA PRO A 942 -15.60 -8.25 -3.72
C PRO A 942 -14.91 -8.88 -2.53
N ASP A 943 -15.40 -10.03 -2.15
CA ASP A 943 -14.65 -11.00 -1.36
C ASP A 943 -14.19 -12.15 -2.27
N GLU A 944 -12.88 -12.29 -2.40
CA GLU A 944 -12.26 -13.40 -3.13
C GLU A 944 -11.99 -14.57 -2.20
N GLN A 945 -12.96 -15.43 -1.99
CA GLN A 945 -12.63 -16.76 -1.49
C GLN A 945 -13.55 -17.80 -2.16
N THR A 946 -12.94 -18.90 -2.55
CA THR A 946 -13.59 -20.14 -3.03
C THR A 946 -14.53 -20.76 -1.99
N ILE A 947 -14.58 -20.21 -0.80
CA ILE A 947 -15.49 -20.54 0.30
C ILE A 947 -16.56 -19.44 0.33
N PRO A 948 -17.87 -19.78 0.30
CA PRO A 948 -18.93 -18.78 0.30
C PRO A 948 -18.96 -17.91 1.58
N PHE A 949 -18.15 -18.25 2.57
CA PHE A 949 -18.07 -17.55 3.85
C PHE A 949 -16.64 -17.47 4.37
N THR A 950 -16.29 -16.35 4.98
CA THR A 950 -15.06 -16.21 5.77
C THR A 950 -15.20 -16.97 7.09
N GLN A 951 -14.08 -17.24 7.76
CA GLN A 951 -14.07 -17.85 9.08
C GLN A 951 -14.89 -17.02 10.09
N GLU A 952 -14.83 -15.71 10.00
CA GLU A 952 -15.61 -14.77 10.82
C GLU A 952 -17.12 -14.86 10.51
N GLU A 953 -17.50 -14.95 9.23
CA GLU A 953 -18.90 -15.12 8.81
C GLU A 953 -19.47 -16.47 9.28
N ILE A 954 -18.67 -17.54 9.23
CA ILE A 954 -19.08 -18.85 9.73
C ILE A 954 -19.22 -18.82 11.26
N SER A 955 -18.30 -18.22 11.98
CA SER A 955 -18.40 -18.02 13.43
C SER A 955 -19.66 -17.24 13.78
N PHE A 956 -19.91 -16.13 13.09
CA PHE A 956 -21.15 -15.36 13.26
C PHE A 956 -22.42 -16.17 12.99
N LEU A 957 -22.43 -17.07 12.01
CA LEU A 957 -23.59 -17.92 11.69
C LEU A 957 -23.94 -18.90 12.82
N VAL A 958 -22.99 -19.29 13.66
CA VAL A 958 -23.16 -20.32 14.68
C VAL A 958 -23.20 -19.75 16.10
N GLU A 959 -22.73 -18.54 16.33
CA GLU A 959 -22.98 -17.83 17.60
C GLU A 959 -24.47 -17.75 17.93
#